data_2cba7e259e874a59210aaced782cd3d6
#
_entry.id   2cba7e259e874a59210aaced782cd3d6
#
_cell.length_a   1.000
_cell.length_b   1.000
_cell.length_c   1.000
_cell.angle_alpha   90.00
_cell.angle_beta   90.00
_cell.angle_gamma   90.00
#
_symmetry.space_group_name_H-M   'P 1'
#
loop_
_entity.id
_entity.type
_entity.pdbx_description
1 polymer ?
#
loop_
_entity_poly.entity_id
_entity_poly.type
_entity_poly.pdbx_seq_one_letter_code
_entity_poly.pdbx_strand_id
1 'polypeptide(L)'
;MIRTILNILMVIVVGILPAQVREGLRIPQNASVGLSLEGGGAKGFAHIGVLKVIDSLGIKVDYISGTSMGAIIGGLYASGYSANDLEKIVKTTDFYSLIANEKARRETTFFNKVNDRYLVTFPIERGKLNFIPKSISSGQSNFLFLKELLGSSAKITDFSKLKIPFLCVATNLESGKMKIFEKGDLTSAIMASSAYPTLMDPVQVGDSLYIDGAMTMNYPSQPLKNKGIDVVIGVDLNIPLAKKEELTSAVRILDQIIDFSIKKEHQKQYQYTDINIRPNLKGYTATSYDDKDSILKSGYQEALRYVDVFRELPKKDLLIPSRVEEFFQINDIQLINNKLFNEDFVKGKVRLKFPARLSYHDIRMLIDRLYATGYYKLINYDIVSQDDGYILKLIVEEDNTKYAIKMGLHYDNVFKSGLLFNFTAKQLGFNSILSADGIVGDRPRYFINYFIDNGYLPGVGLTAVGTALELKDDDRNIYEKWKWFRNEVYVHSIFRDRYIIGGGVSHDFYQRKIGFGGYHKGRHFVNPYAFLKGDNRDDRDFTTMGLYLFSEVKLLDVLNEEIRRKSFLLKGNLQMNFPISSIVTYRLNLFGGFTIGGAYLQYYKYHLGGIFEQDLGSFLPFRGYQFGSYAVENVLIARNEMQFKMKKNLYLNAHFDMLNTFQQSVTFKELLNINDVSAGISVGYKSPIGQIQADLSRSFDRQKMIFSVIVGHWF
;
A
#
# COMPACT_ATOMS: atom_id res chain seq x y z
N MET A 1 -55.20 0.03 -15.52
CA MET A 1 -55.42 -1.37 -15.13
C MET A 1 -54.72 -2.36 -16.06
N ILE A 2 -54.93 -2.36 -17.37
CA ILE A 2 -54.26 -3.31 -18.32
C ILE A 2 -52.76 -3.16 -18.35
N ARG A 3 -52.19 -1.95 -18.28
CA ARG A 3 -50.72 -1.69 -18.20
C ARG A 3 -50.08 -2.18 -16.90
N THR A 4 -50.82 -2.14 -15.79
CA THR A 4 -50.37 -2.62 -14.48
C THR A 4 -50.37 -4.15 -14.42
N ILE A 5 -51.39 -4.78 -15.05
CA ILE A 5 -51.47 -6.25 -15.18
C ILE A 5 -50.38 -6.78 -16.14
N LEU A 6 -50.08 -6.10 -17.24
CA LEU A 6 -48.99 -6.43 -18.14
C LEU A 6 -47.60 -6.30 -17.45
N ASN A 7 -47.40 -5.27 -16.62
CA ASN A 7 -46.16 -5.12 -15.85
C ASN A 7 -46.02 -6.19 -14.74
N ILE A 8 -47.14 -6.63 -14.13
CA ILE A 8 -47.13 -7.72 -13.15
C ILE A 8 -46.92 -9.07 -13.86
N LEU A 9 -47.48 -9.32 -15.04
CA LEU A 9 -47.18 -10.49 -15.85
C LEU A 9 -45.72 -10.46 -16.39
N MET A 10 -45.16 -9.29 -16.74
CA MET A 10 -43.78 -9.16 -17.17
C MET A 10 -42.80 -9.38 -16.03
N VAL A 11 -43.17 -9.09 -14.77
CA VAL A 11 -42.35 -9.38 -13.59
C VAL A 11 -42.39 -10.87 -13.20
N ILE A 12 -43.47 -11.59 -13.57
CA ILE A 12 -43.58 -13.05 -13.32
C ILE A 12 -42.89 -13.87 -14.43
N VAL A 13 -42.71 -13.31 -15.62
CA VAL A 13 -41.95 -13.96 -16.75
C VAL A 13 -40.46 -13.59 -16.76
N VAL A 14 -39.95 -12.81 -15.79
CA VAL A 14 -38.51 -12.70 -15.59
C VAL A 14 -37.96 -14.03 -15.04
N GLY A 15 -37.91 -14.98 -15.96
CA GLY A 15 -36.91 -16.02 -16.07
C GLY A 15 -36.73 -16.90 -14.84
N ILE A 16 -37.64 -17.83 -14.57
CA ILE A 16 -37.21 -19.12 -14.05
C ILE A 16 -36.45 -19.82 -15.19
N LEU A 17 -35.21 -19.42 -15.41
CA LEU A 17 -34.26 -20.31 -16.10
C LEU A 17 -34.18 -21.55 -15.21
N PRO A 18 -34.45 -22.77 -15.73
CA PRO A 18 -34.37 -23.97 -14.92
C PRO A 18 -32.96 -24.10 -14.34
N ALA A 19 -32.86 -24.58 -13.11
CA ALA A 19 -31.59 -24.95 -12.50
C ALA A 19 -30.84 -25.87 -13.46
N GLN A 20 -29.56 -25.58 -13.74
CA GLN A 20 -28.75 -26.38 -14.67
C GLN A 20 -28.29 -27.66 -13.96
N VAL A 21 -29.20 -28.61 -13.86
CA VAL A 21 -28.96 -29.96 -13.36
C VAL A 21 -28.84 -30.89 -14.56
N ARG A 22 -27.89 -31.80 -14.53
CA ARG A 22 -27.71 -32.80 -15.58
C ARG A 22 -29.01 -33.61 -15.76
N GLU A 23 -29.48 -33.73 -17.00
CA GLU A 23 -30.70 -34.46 -17.33
C GLU A 23 -30.57 -35.94 -16.90
N GLY A 24 -31.57 -36.46 -16.18
CA GLY A 24 -31.58 -37.84 -15.68
C GLY A 24 -30.65 -38.08 -14.47
N LEU A 25 -30.15 -37.04 -13.78
CA LEU A 25 -29.35 -37.22 -12.58
C LEU A 25 -30.11 -37.99 -11.52
N ARG A 26 -29.56 -39.16 -11.13
CA ARG A 26 -30.02 -39.96 -10.01
C ARG A 26 -28.98 -39.87 -8.90
N ILE A 27 -29.37 -39.40 -7.74
CA ILE A 27 -28.47 -39.25 -6.59
C ILE A 27 -28.58 -40.52 -5.72
N PRO A 28 -27.49 -41.35 -5.65
CA PRO A 28 -27.46 -42.48 -4.71
C PRO A 28 -27.62 -42.02 -3.27
N GLN A 29 -28.23 -42.83 -2.42
CA GLN A 29 -28.45 -42.49 -1.00
C GLN A 29 -27.17 -42.17 -0.24
N ASN A 30 -26.05 -42.82 -0.61
CA ASN A 30 -24.72 -42.61 0.00
C ASN A 30 -23.73 -42.00 -1.02
N ALA A 31 -24.22 -41.14 -1.94
CA ALA A 31 -23.37 -40.55 -2.96
C ALA A 31 -22.23 -39.72 -2.33
N SER A 32 -21.03 -39.85 -2.89
CA SER A 32 -19.94 -38.93 -2.61
C SER A 32 -20.17 -37.61 -3.37
N VAL A 33 -20.00 -36.48 -2.67
CA VAL A 33 -20.24 -35.14 -3.22
C VAL A 33 -18.94 -34.38 -3.35
N GLY A 34 -18.63 -33.92 -4.55
CA GLY A 34 -17.49 -33.06 -4.86
C GLY A 34 -17.91 -31.65 -5.19
N LEU A 35 -17.09 -30.69 -4.81
CA LEU A 35 -17.30 -29.27 -5.09
C LEU A 35 -16.17 -28.74 -5.97
N SER A 36 -16.51 -28.27 -7.19
CA SER A 36 -15.60 -27.67 -8.15
C SER A 36 -15.78 -26.15 -8.15
N LEU A 37 -14.72 -25.40 -7.82
CA LEU A 37 -14.72 -23.94 -7.68
C LEU A 37 -13.86 -23.30 -8.77
N GLU A 38 -14.51 -22.56 -9.67
CA GLU A 38 -13.85 -21.89 -10.80
C GLU A 38 -13.00 -20.70 -10.34
N GLY A 39 -11.93 -20.40 -11.10
CA GLY A 39 -11.15 -19.18 -10.96
C GLY A 39 -11.88 -17.96 -11.56
N GLY A 40 -11.65 -16.77 -11.00
CA GLY A 40 -12.27 -15.54 -11.53
C GLY A 40 -12.02 -14.27 -10.72
N GLY A 41 -10.95 -14.20 -9.94
CA GLY A 41 -10.62 -13.04 -9.13
C GLY A 41 -11.76 -12.68 -8.17
N ALA A 42 -12.14 -11.39 -8.10
CA ALA A 42 -13.22 -10.91 -7.22
C ALA A 42 -14.57 -11.61 -7.44
N LYS A 43 -14.87 -12.07 -8.66
CA LYS A 43 -16.08 -12.85 -8.94
C LYS A 43 -16.17 -14.12 -8.09
N GLY A 44 -15.03 -14.68 -7.69
CA GLY A 44 -14.95 -15.86 -6.83
C GLY A 44 -15.60 -15.67 -5.45
N PHE A 45 -15.87 -14.45 -5.01
CA PHE A 45 -16.64 -14.23 -3.78
C PHE A 45 -18.07 -14.82 -3.86
N ALA A 46 -18.59 -15.07 -5.07
CA ALA A 46 -19.84 -15.77 -5.27
C ALA A 46 -19.79 -17.22 -4.72
N HIS A 47 -18.63 -17.87 -4.70
CA HIS A 47 -18.47 -19.20 -4.09
C HIS A 47 -18.93 -19.21 -2.63
N ILE A 48 -18.59 -18.14 -1.88
CA ILE A 48 -18.99 -18.02 -0.46
C ILE A 48 -20.51 -18.00 -0.33
N GLY A 49 -21.19 -17.29 -1.24
CA GLY A 49 -22.66 -17.29 -1.28
C GLY A 49 -23.25 -18.69 -1.49
N VAL A 50 -22.66 -19.48 -2.37
CA VAL A 50 -23.05 -20.88 -2.62
C VAL A 50 -22.75 -21.74 -1.39
N LEU A 51 -21.56 -21.60 -0.80
CA LEU A 51 -21.16 -22.33 0.42
C LEU A 51 -22.10 -22.04 1.59
N LYS A 52 -22.65 -20.83 1.72
CA LYS A 52 -23.65 -20.52 2.76
C LYS A 52 -24.91 -21.37 2.65
N VAL A 53 -25.37 -21.65 1.43
CA VAL A 53 -26.53 -22.53 1.21
C VAL A 53 -26.13 -23.99 1.51
N ILE A 54 -24.95 -24.44 1.07
CA ILE A 54 -24.42 -25.77 1.37
C ILE A 54 -24.31 -25.98 2.88
N ASP A 55 -23.71 -25.03 3.62
CA ASP A 55 -23.61 -25.09 5.09
C ASP A 55 -24.99 -25.09 5.77
N SER A 56 -25.90 -24.21 5.33
CA SER A 56 -27.24 -24.11 5.94
C SER A 56 -28.08 -25.35 5.79
N LEU A 57 -27.89 -26.11 4.72
CA LEU A 57 -28.56 -27.37 4.45
C LEU A 57 -27.81 -28.58 5.02
N GLY A 58 -26.63 -28.39 5.60
CA GLY A 58 -25.80 -29.45 6.16
C GLY A 58 -25.30 -30.45 5.13
N ILE A 59 -25.04 -30.02 3.88
CA ILE A 59 -24.59 -30.92 2.80
C ILE A 59 -23.18 -31.43 3.12
N LYS A 60 -22.99 -32.75 3.00
CA LYS A 60 -21.69 -33.36 3.16
C LYS A 60 -20.90 -33.18 1.86
N VAL A 61 -19.77 -32.47 1.93
CA VAL A 61 -18.81 -32.37 0.83
C VAL A 61 -17.64 -33.31 1.13
N ASP A 62 -17.35 -34.24 0.20
CA ASP A 62 -16.32 -35.27 0.36
C ASP A 62 -14.99 -34.89 -0.31
N TYR A 63 -15.01 -34.01 -1.32
CA TYR A 63 -13.81 -33.54 -2.00
C TYR A 63 -14.01 -32.13 -2.59
N ILE A 64 -12.95 -31.33 -2.60
CA ILE A 64 -12.97 -29.99 -3.20
C ILE A 64 -11.86 -29.85 -4.24
N SER A 65 -12.19 -29.32 -5.41
CA SER A 65 -11.23 -28.86 -6.41
C SER A 65 -11.37 -27.36 -6.65
N GLY A 66 -10.26 -26.65 -6.84
CA GLY A 66 -10.31 -25.22 -7.10
C GLY A 66 -9.19 -24.73 -8.00
N THR A 67 -9.45 -23.60 -8.68
CA THR A 67 -8.45 -22.87 -9.46
C THR A 67 -8.50 -21.40 -9.05
N SER A 68 -7.32 -20.74 -8.90
CA SER A 68 -7.23 -19.30 -8.60
C SER A 68 -8.02 -18.92 -7.33
N MET A 69 -8.97 -17.98 -7.41
CA MET A 69 -9.83 -17.64 -6.27
C MET A 69 -10.63 -18.85 -5.78
N GLY A 70 -11.01 -19.78 -6.66
CA GLY A 70 -11.64 -21.04 -6.27
C GLY A 70 -10.72 -21.93 -5.45
N ALA A 71 -9.39 -21.91 -5.69
CA ALA A 71 -8.41 -22.61 -4.88
C ALA A 71 -8.24 -21.93 -3.49
N ILE A 72 -8.28 -20.59 -3.43
CA ILE A 72 -8.20 -19.85 -2.17
C ILE A 72 -9.42 -20.17 -1.28
N ILE A 73 -10.64 -19.96 -1.81
CA ILE A 73 -11.89 -20.21 -1.06
C ILE A 73 -12.03 -21.69 -0.73
N GLY A 74 -11.79 -22.58 -1.72
CA GLY A 74 -11.88 -24.02 -1.54
C GLY A 74 -10.86 -24.57 -0.52
N GLY A 75 -9.61 -24.10 -0.57
CA GLY A 75 -8.56 -24.51 0.35
C GLY A 75 -8.82 -24.06 1.79
N LEU A 76 -9.34 -22.85 1.99
CA LEU A 76 -9.76 -22.36 3.31
C LEU A 76 -10.97 -23.16 3.83
N TYR A 77 -11.97 -23.41 3.01
CA TYR A 77 -13.13 -24.21 3.39
C TYR A 77 -12.73 -25.65 3.69
N ALA A 78 -11.84 -26.24 2.89
CA ALA A 78 -11.26 -27.56 3.14
C ALA A 78 -10.46 -27.64 4.44
N SER A 79 -9.84 -26.53 4.85
CA SER A 79 -9.13 -26.37 6.13
C SER A 79 -10.07 -26.18 7.33
N GLY A 80 -11.40 -26.04 7.08
CA GLY A 80 -12.44 -26.03 8.10
C GLY A 80 -13.00 -24.66 8.45
N TYR A 81 -12.83 -23.65 7.59
CA TYR A 81 -13.62 -22.42 7.67
C TYR A 81 -15.07 -22.69 7.29
N SER A 82 -16.02 -22.10 8.01
CA SER A 82 -17.39 -22.01 7.55
C SER A 82 -17.56 -20.92 6.48
N ALA A 83 -18.64 -20.99 5.72
CA ALA A 83 -18.96 -19.92 4.77
C ALA A 83 -19.16 -18.55 5.46
N ASN A 84 -19.63 -18.53 6.72
CA ASN A 84 -19.75 -17.29 7.49
C ASN A 84 -18.38 -16.72 7.90
N ASP A 85 -17.40 -17.56 8.24
CA ASP A 85 -16.03 -17.13 8.51
C ASP A 85 -15.40 -16.53 7.27
N LEU A 86 -15.57 -17.19 6.11
CA LEU A 86 -15.07 -16.69 4.82
C LEU A 86 -15.72 -15.35 4.43
N GLU A 87 -17.03 -15.19 4.66
CA GLU A 87 -17.72 -13.92 4.45
C GLU A 87 -17.11 -12.81 5.33
N LYS A 88 -16.90 -13.09 6.62
CA LYS A 88 -16.28 -12.13 7.55
C LYS A 88 -14.88 -11.73 7.09
N ILE A 89 -14.04 -12.68 6.70
CA ILE A 89 -12.68 -12.43 6.18
C ILE A 89 -12.77 -11.52 4.95
N VAL A 90 -13.61 -11.87 3.98
CA VAL A 90 -13.73 -11.08 2.73
C VAL A 90 -14.23 -9.67 3.03
N LYS A 91 -15.21 -9.49 3.91
CA LYS A 91 -15.73 -8.17 4.26
C LYS A 91 -14.72 -7.26 4.93
N THR A 92 -13.83 -7.80 5.75
CA THR A 92 -12.84 -7.04 6.51
C THR A 92 -11.50 -6.83 5.79
N THR A 93 -11.23 -7.60 4.71
CA THR A 93 -9.95 -7.52 3.97
C THR A 93 -9.98 -6.43 2.90
N ASP A 94 -8.93 -5.62 2.85
CA ASP A 94 -8.64 -4.73 1.73
C ASP A 94 -7.80 -5.49 0.68
N PHE A 95 -8.50 -6.04 -0.32
CA PHE A 95 -7.87 -6.84 -1.37
C PHE A 95 -7.00 -6.02 -2.33
N TYR A 96 -7.28 -4.72 -2.50
CA TYR A 96 -6.43 -3.90 -3.36
C TYR A 96 -5.04 -3.74 -2.76
N SER A 97 -4.95 -3.35 -1.49
CA SER A 97 -3.66 -3.24 -0.79
C SER A 97 -2.95 -4.59 -0.70
N LEU A 98 -3.70 -5.68 -0.49
CA LEU A 98 -3.15 -7.03 -0.40
C LEU A 98 -2.52 -7.47 -1.74
N ILE A 99 -3.24 -7.29 -2.86
CA ILE A 99 -2.79 -7.67 -4.21
C ILE A 99 -1.67 -6.75 -4.69
N ALA A 100 -1.79 -5.44 -4.45
CA ALA A 100 -0.74 -4.48 -4.77
C ALA A 100 0.53 -4.68 -3.94
N ASN A 101 0.49 -5.58 -2.94
CA ASN A 101 1.60 -5.83 -2.03
C ASN A 101 2.07 -4.53 -1.34
N GLU A 102 1.10 -3.67 -1.00
CA GLU A 102 1.37 -2.39 -0.37
C GLU A 102 1.99 -2.59 1.01
N LYS A 103 3.16 -2.00 1.18
CA LYS A 103 3.82 -1.97 2.48
C LYS A 103 3.13 -0.91 3.34
N ALA A 104 2.75 -1.27 4.55
CA ALA A 104 2.20 -0.30 5.49
C ALA A 104 3.22 0.83 5.71
N ARG A 105 2.91 2.05 5.26
CA ARG A 105 3.82 3.20 5.35
C ARG A 105 4.37 3.42 6.75
N ARG A 106 3.59 3.14 7.77
CA ARG A 106 3.99 3.24 9.19
C ARG A 106 5.13 2.30 9.57
N GLU A 107 5.25 1.15 8.90
CA GLU A 107 6.29 0.14 9.15
C GLU A 107 7.49 0.30 8.20
N THR A 108 7.36 1.08 7.13
CA THR A 108 8.46 1.40 6.22
C THR A 108 9.56 2.17 6.95
N THR A 109 10.83 1.88 6.64
CA THR A 109 11.97 2.59 7.24
C THR A 109 11.93 4.08 6.93
N PHE A 110 12.50 4.89 7.80
CA PHE A 110 12.50 6.35 7.66
C PHE A 110 12.93 6.81 6.25
N PHE A 111 14.01 6.26 5.75
CA PHE A 111 14.54 6.64 4.43
C PHE A 111 13.74 6.10 3.26
N ASN A 112 13.10 4.94 3.41
CA ASN A 112 12.26 4.38 2.33
C ASN A 112 10.92 5.12 2.17
N LYS A 113 10.46 5.87 3.17
CA LYS A 113 9.27 6.73 3.07
C LYS A 113 9.40 7.82 2.01
N VAL A 114 10.63 8.17 1.64
CA VAL A 114 10.88 9.10 0.53
C VAL A 114 10.42 8.52 -0.82
N ASN A 115 10.32 7.19 -0.94
CA ASN A 115 9.86 6.54 -2.17
C ASN A 115 8.38 6.82 -2.51
N ASP A 116 7.58 7.29 -1.56
CA ASP A 116 6.17 7.67 -1.78
C ASP A 116 5.99 8.76 -2.84
N ARG A 117 7.05 9.46 -3.23
CA ARG A 117 7.03 10.55 -4.23
C ARG A 117 7.26 10.10 -5.67
N TYR A 118 7.63 8.84 -5.90
CA TYR A 118 7.89 8.34 -7.25
C TYR A 118 6.68 7.57 -7.77
N LEU A 119 6.33 7.81 -9.04
CA LEU A 119 5.23 7.14 -9.72
C LEU A 119 5.64 5.76 -10.24
N VAL A 120 6.85 5.69 -10.78
CA VAL A 120 7.41 4.47 -11.36
C VAL A 120 8.85 4.29 -10.95
N THR A 121 9.23 3.02 -10.80
CA THR A 121 10.60 2.60 -10.48
C THR A 121 11.05 1.56 -11.51
N PHE A 122 12.15 1.83 -12.17
CA PHE A 122 12.78 0.94 -13.14
C PHE A 122 14.09 0.40 -12.56
N PRO A 123 14.12 -0.87 -12.14
CA PRO A 123 15.36 -1.48 -11.66
C PRO A 123 16.37 -1.66 -12.79
N ILE A 124 17.64 -1.52 -12.45
CA ILE A 124 18.76 -1.85 -13.36
C ILE A 124 19.32 -3.19 -12.91
N GLU A 125 19.06 -4.23 -13.70
CA GLU A 125 19.54 -5.59 -13.45
C GLU A 125 20.58 -5.97 -14.49
N ARG A 126 21.75 -6.45 -14.04
CA ARG A 126 22.89 -6.83 -14.90
C ARG A 126 23.29 -5.75 -15.92
N GLY A 127 23.20 -4.48 -15.51
CA GLY A 127 23.53 -3.33 -16.36
C GLY A 127 22.47 -2.95 -17.39
N LYS A 128 21.30 -3.60 -17.40
CA LYS A 128 20.17 -3.28 -18.28
C LYS A 128 19.03 -2.66 -17.50
N LEU A 129 18.45 -1.61 -18.04
CA LEU A 129 17.26 -0.95 -17.48
C LEU A 129 16.01 -1.76 -17.86
N ASN A 130 15.28 -2.21 -16.84
CA ASN A 130 14.04 -2.95 -17.02
C ASN A 130 12.85 -1.98 -17.00
N PHE A 131 12.35 -1.64 -18.18
CA PHE A 131 11.17 -0.76 -18.34
C PHE A 131 9.85 -1.47 -18.03
N ILE A 132 9.81 -2.79 -18.18
CA ILE A 132 8.60 -3.59 -17.95
C ILE A 132 8.87 -4.46 -16.72
N PRO A 133 8.18 -4.23 -15.58
CA PRO A 133 8.26 -5.12 -14.44
C PRO A 133 7.73 -6.51 -14.80
N LYS A 134 8.23 -7.55 -14.16
CA LYS A 134 7.75 -8.94 -14.36
C LYS A 134 6.27 -9.07 -14.00
N SER A 135 5.84 -8.33 -12.98
CA SER A 135 4.47 -8.29 -12.48
C SER A 135 4.23 -7.00 -11.69
N ILE A 136 2.99 -6.75 -11.32
CA ILE A 136 2.61 -5.65 -10.42
C ILE A 136 3.00 -5.98 -8.97
N SER A 137 2.97 -7.25 -8.58
CA SER A 137 3.14 -7.70 -7.20
C SER A 137 4.04 -8.93 -7.09
N SER A 138 4.93 -8.96 -6.10
CA SER A 138 5.67 -10.18 -5.73
C SER A 138 4.80 -11.24 -5.04
N GLY A 139 3.58 -10.88 -4.59
CA GLY A 139 2.66 -11.76 -3.88
C GLY A 139 3.00 -11.98 -2.40
N GLN A 140 3.98 -11.30 -1.84
CA GLN A 140 4.41 -11.48 -0.44
C GLN A 140 3.26 -11.29 0.56
N SER A 141 2.47 -10.23 0.42
CA SER A 141 1.35 -9.95 1.32
C SER A 141 0.26 -11.03 1.22
N ASN A 142 -0.02 -11.51 0.00
CA ASN A 142 -0.97 -12.61 -0.24
C ASN A 142 -0.49 -13.92 0.41
N PHE A 143 0.80 -14.23 0.24
CA PHE A 143 1.40 -15.44 0.83
C PHE A 143 1.29 -15.43 2.36
N LEU A 144 1.68 -14.34 3.02
CA LEU A 144 1.61 -14.23 4.47
C LEU A 144 0.16 -14.25 4.98
N PHE A 145 -0.76 -13.60 4.27
CA PHE A 145 -2.17 -13.61 4.61
C PHE A 145 -2.78 -15.01 4.53
N LEU A 146 -2.50 -15.74 3.45
CA LEU A 146 -2.94 -17.13 3.31
C LEU A 146 -2.31 -18.03 4.36
N LYS A 147 -1.02 -17.87 4.66
CA LYS A 147 -0.33 -18.68 5.66
C LYS A 147 -0.87 -18.43 7.07
N GLU A 148 -1.23 -17.19 7.41
CA GLU A 148 -1.96 -16.86 8.65
C GLU A 148 -3.33 -17.55 8.69
N LEU A 149 -4.12 -17.42 7.61
CA LEU A 149 -5.46 -18.02 7.55
C LEU A 149 -5.42 -19.55 7.60
N LEU A 150 -4.50 -20.19 6.90
CA LEU A 150 -4.35 -21.64 6.91
C LEU A 150 -3.89 -22.17 8.29
N GLY A 151 -3.06 -21.39 9.02
CA GLY A 151 -2.61 -21.73 10.36
C GLY A 151 -2.02 -23.14 10.42
N SER A 152 -2.50 -23.97 11.36
CA SER A 152 -2.06 -25.36 11.52
C SER A 152 -2.29 -26.23 10.28
N SER A 153 -3.28 -25.94 9.46
CA SER A 153 -3.54 -26.66 8.20
C SER A 153 -2.38 -26.51 7.20
N ALA A 154 -1.58 -25.43 7.29
CA ALA A 154 -0.39 -25.25 6.46
C ALA A 154 0.69 -26.33 6.70
N LYS A 155 0.66 -27.02 7.85
CA LYS A 155 1.57 -28.13 8.17
C LYS A 155 1.14 -29.47 7.54
N ILE A 156 -0.09 -29.56 7.00
CA ILE A 156 -0.62 -30.76 6.36
C ILE A 156 -0.08 -30.84 4.95
N THR A 157 0.86 -31.75 4.70
CA THR A 157 1.51 -31.93 3.41
C THR A 157 0.78 -32.87 2.46
N ASP A 158 -0.19 -33.63 2.92
CA ASP A 158 -1.10 -34.46 2.12
C ASP A 158 -2.50 -33.88 2.21
N PHE A 159 -2.97 -33.25 1.14
CA PHE A 159 -4.23 -32.49 1.15
C PHE A 159 -5.47 -33.38 1.27
N SER A 160 -5.32 -34.72 1.09
CA SER A 160 -6.38 -35.68 1.40
C SER A 160 -6.66 -35.79 2.92
N LYS A 161 -5.75 -35.27 3.76
CA LYS A 161 -5.87 -35.26 5.22
C LYS A 161 -6.39 -33.94 5.78
N LEU A 162 -6.72 -32.97 4.94
CA LEU A 162 -7.47 -31.80 5.36
C LEU A 162 -8.87 -32.22 5.87
N LYS A 163 -9.57 -31.35 6.55
CA LYS A 163 -10.94 -31.66 7.03
C LYS A 163 -11.88 -32.12 5.91
N ILE A 164 -11.69 -31.54 4.71
CA ILE A 164 -12.25 -32.04 3.47
C ILE A 164 -11.08 -32.23 2.51
N PRO A 165 -10.90 -33.38 1.88
CA PRO A 165 -9.93 -33.60 0.84
C PRO A 165 -9.93 -32.52 -0.22
N PHE A 166 -8.75 -32.05 -0.64
CA PHE A 166 -8.60 -30.89 -1.49
C PHE A 166 -7.56 -31.12 -2.60
N LEU A 167 -7.80 -30.50 -3.73
CA LEU A 167 -6.81 -30.31 -4.78
C LEU A 167 -6.93 -28.91 -5.42
N CYS A 168 -5.83 -28.40 -5.92
CA CYS A 168 -5.86 -27.20 -6.76
C CYS A 168 -5.02 -27.35 -8.02
N VAL A 169 -5.38 -26.57 -9.04
CA VAL A 169 -4.75 -26.61 -10.35
C VAL A 169 -3.85 -25.39 -10.53
N ALA A 170 -2.64 -25.62 -11.05
CA ALA A 170 -1.73 -24.57 -11.52
C ALA A 170 -1.19 -24.94 -12.91
N THR A 171 -0.55 -23.98 -13.57
CA THR A 171 0.09 -24.16 -14.86
C THR A 171 1.61 -24.04 -14.70
N ASN A 172 2.36 -25.06 -15.11
CA ASN A 172 3.81 -24.99 -15.15
C ASN A 172 4.23 -24.02 -16.27
N LEU A 173 4.95 -22.96 -15.91
CA LEU A 173 5.30 -21.87 -16.84
C LEU A 173 6.30 -22.31 -17.91
N GLU A 174 7.17 -23.27 -17.60
CA GLU A 174 8.24 -23.72 -18.51
C GLU A 174 7.70 -24.65 -19.61
N SER A 175 6.71 -25.48 -19.25
CA SER A 175 6.19 -26.51 -20.16
C SER A 175 4.78 -26.21 -20.68
N GLY A 176 4.06 -25.26 -20.11
CA GLY A 176 2.65 -24.99 -20.38
C GLY A 176 1.70 -26.09 -19.93
N LYS A 177 2.19 -27.10 -19.18
CA LYS A 177 1.39 -28.25 -18.74
C LYS A 177 0.65 -27.96 -17.44
N MET A 178 -0.53 -28.54 -17.33
CA MET A 178 -1.31 -28.55 -16.10
C MET A 178 -0.58 -29.30 -14.99
N LYS A 179 -0.62 -28.74 -13.78
CA LYS A 179 -0.20 -29.38 -12.54
C LYS A 179 -1.37 -29.42 -11.57
N ILE A 180 -1.72 -30.60 -11.09
CA ILE A 180 -2.65 -30.77 -9.97
C ILE A 180 -1.80 -30.92 -8.71
N PHE A 181 -2.03 -30.05 -7.73
CA PHE A 181 -1.45 -30.13 -6.40
C PHE A 181 -2.41 -30.82 -5.46
N GLU A 182 -1.96 -31.93 -4.89
CA GLU A 182 -2.64 -32.73 -3.87
C GLU A 182 -1.75 -32.96 -2.65
N LYS A 183 -0.49 -32.56 -2.76
CA LYS A 183 0.55 -32.71 -1.74
C LYS A 183 1.55 -31.56 -1.83
N GLY A 184 2.29 -31.35 -0.72
CA GLY A 184 3.33 -30.34 -0.60
C GLY A 184 2.95 -29.26 0.39
N ASP A 185 3.53 -28.08 0.24
CA ASP A 185 3.13 -26.88 1.02
C ASP A 185 1.81 -26.33 0.48
N LEU A 186 0.77 -26.37 1.30
CA LEU A 186 -0.58 -25.96 0.92
C LEU A 186 -0.65 -24.49 0.52
N THR A 187 0.08 -23.64 1.24
CA THR A 187 0.12 -22.19 0.94
C THR A 187 0.74 -21.94 -0.44
N SER A 188 1.88 -22.56 -0.70
CA SER A 188 2.57 -22.44 -2.00
C SER A 188 1.74 -23.01 -3.15
N ALA A 189 1.02 -24.12 -2.95
CA ALA A 189 0.15 -24.73 -3.95
C ALA A 189 -1.02 -23.77 -4.31
N ILE A 190 -1.68 -23.17 -3.32
CA ILE A 190 -2.76 -22.20 -3.55
C ILE A 190 -2.21 -20.94 -4.21
N MET A 191 -1.05 -20.44 -3.77
CA MET A 191 -0.37 -19.30 -4.40
C MET A 191 -0.02 -19.56 -5.86
N ALA A 192 0.52 -20.74 -6.17
CA ALA A 192 0.83 -21.16 -7.55
C ALA A 192 -0.44 -21.23 -8.42
N SER A 193 -1.55 -21.72 -7.84
CA SER A 193 -2.85 -21.75 -8.50
C SER A 193 -3.44 -20.38 -8.77
N SER A 194 -3.06 -19.36 -8.01
CA SER A 194 -3.62 -18.00 -8.08
C SER A 194 -2.65 -16.92 -8.58
N ALA A 195 -1.45 -17.30 -9.05
CA ALA A 195 -0.46 -16.39 -9.61
C ALA A 195 -0.81 -15.96 -11.03
N TYR A 196 -1.83 -15.07 -11.17
CA TYR A 196 -2.28 -14.61 -12.48
C TYR A 196 -1.17 -13.80 -13.17
N PRO A 197 -0.82 -14.14 -14.44
CA PRO A 197 0.21 -13.44 -15.20
C PRO A 197 -0.03 -11.94 -15.25
N THR A 198 1.02 -11.14 -15.27
CA THR A 198 1.03 -9.67 -15.18
C THR A 198 0.65 -9.09 -13.82
N LEU A 199 -0.20 -9.74 -13.05
CA LEU A 199 -0.63 -9.26 -11.73
C LEU A 199 0.33 -9.73 -10.63
N MET A 200 0.75 -11.00 -10.66
CA MET A 200 1.64 -11.60 -9.65
C MET A 200 2.85 -12.29 -10.29
N ASP A 201 3.98 -12.27 -9.58
CA ASP A 201 5.16 -13.05 -9.97
C ASP A 201 4.82 -14.55 -10.02
N PRO A 202 5.41 -15.31 -10.98
CA PRO A 202 5.32 -16.76 -10.94
C PRO A 202 5.84 -17.35 -9.63
N VAL A 203 5.16 -18.36 -9.12
CA VAL A 203 5.49 -18.99 -7.84
C VAL A 203 6.41 -20.19 -8.07
N GLN A 204 7.55 -20.21 -7.39
CA GLN A 204 8.44 -21.36 -7.43
C GLN A 204 7.97 -22.42 -6.43
N VAL A 205 7.76 -23.66 -6.92
CA VAL A 205 7.48 -24.83 -6.08
C VAL A 205 8.42 -25.95 -6.52
N GLY A 206 9.35 -26.32 -5.63
CA GLY A 206 10.48 -27.17 -6.00
C GLY A 206 11.36 -26.49 -7.06
N ASP A 207 11.71 -27.19 -8.11
CA ASP A 207 12.56 -26.70 -9.19
C ASP A 207 11.79 -26.06 -10.36
N SER A 208 10.45 -25.93 -10.26
CA SER A 208 9.59 -25.42 -11.33
C SER A 208 8.89 -24.13 -10.96
N LEU A 209 8.62 -23.30 -11.98
CA LEU A 209 7.81 -22.09 -11.88
C LEU A 209 6.37 -22.36 -12.30
N TYR A 210 5.43 -21.82 -11.53
CA TYR A 210 4.00 -21.96 -11.76
C TYR A 210 3.29 -20.63 -11.85
N ILE A 211 2.27 -20.60 -12.69
CA ILE A 211 1.31 -19.51 -12.83
C ILE A 211 -0.11 -20.03 -12.63
N ASP A 212 -1.08 -19.13 -12.63
CA ASP A 212 -2.50 -19.42 -12.42
C ASP A 212 -2.97 -20.62 -13.24
N GLY A 213 -3.71 -21.51 -12.60
CA GLY A 213 -4.26 -22.72 -13.20
C GLY A 213 -5.29 -22.45 -14.28
N ALA A 214 -5.85 -21.26 -14.35
CA ALA A 214 -6.82 -20.86 -15.36
C ALA A 214 -6.30 -21.05 -16.79
N MET A 215 -4.97 -20.92 -16.99
CA MET A 215 -4.34 -21.11 -18.29
C MET A 215 -4.52 -22.54 -18.84
N THR A 216 -4.72 -23.54 -17.99
CA THR A 216 -4.84 -24.96 -18.38
C THR A 216 -6.16 -25.58 -17.97
N MET A 217 -6.72 -25.25 -16.80
CA MET A 217 -8.01 -25.76 -16.34
C MET A 217 -8.60 -24.80 -15.29
N ASN A 218 -9.48 -23.89 -15.73
CA ASN A 218 -10.10 -22.90 -14.85
C ASN A 218 -11.25 -23.45 -14.00
N TYR A 219 -11.97 -24.46 -14.50
CA TYR A 219 -13.13 -25.10 -13.88
C TYR A 219 -12.85 -26.58 -13.63
N PRO A 220 -12.21 -26.95 -12.50
CA PRO A 220 -11.61 -28.27 -12.32
C PRO A 220 -12.60 -29.37 -11.88
N SER A 221 -13.63 -29.67 -12.70
CA SER A 221 -14.62 -30.71 -12.42
C SER A 221 -14.13 -32.11 -12.77
N GLN A 222 -13.39 -32.28 -13.87
CA GLN A 222 -12.85 -33.57 -14.30
C GLN A 222 -11.99 -34.28 -13.26
N PRO A 223 -11.08 -33.58 -12.52
CA PRO A 223 -10.27 -34.22 -11.48
C PRO A 223 -11.12 -34.88 -10.39
N LEU A 224 -12.29 -34.32 -10.02
CA LEU A 224 -13.20 -34.93 -9.07
C LEU A 224 -13.81 -36.22 -9.59
N LYS A 225 -14.26 -36.26 -10.86
CA LYS A 225 -14.77 -37.48 -11.50
C LYS A 225 -13.68 -38.55 -11.60
N ASN A 226 -12.43 -38.15 -11.85
CA ASN A 226 -11.29 -39.08 -11.85
C ASN A 226 -11.00 -39.69 -10.50
N LYS A 227 -11.43 -39.03 -9.38
CA LYS A 227 -11.37 -39.56 -8.02
C LYS A 227 -12.56 -40.46 -7.65
N GLY A 228 -13.50 -40.67 -8.59
CA GLY A 228 -14.67 -41.51 -8.37
C GLY A 228 -15.80 -40.81 -7.64
N ILE A 229 -15.84 -39.48 -7.60
CA ILE A 229 -16.92 -38.71 -7.00
C ILE A 229 -18.22 -38.88 -7.79
N ASP A 230 -19.29 -39.28 -7.11
CA ASP A 230 -20.58 -39.59 -7.72
C ASP A 230 -21.30 -38.34 -8.22
N VAL A 231 -21.38 -37.29 -7.40
CA VAL A 231 -22.06 -36.03 -7.74
C VAL A 231 -21.08 -34.85 -7.62
N VAL A 232 -20.87 -34.15 -8.72
CA VAL A 232 -20.06 -32.93 -8.76
C VAL A 232 -20.94 -31.71 -8.85
N ILE A 233 -20.89 -30.87 -7.81
CA ILE A 233 -21.45 -29.53 -7.77
C ILE A 233 -20.35 -28.57 -8.26
N GLY A 234 -20.61 -27.88 -9.36
CA GLY A 234 -19.71 -26.89 -9.91
C GLY A 234 -20.24 -25.48 -9.73
N VAL A 235 -19.37 -24.54 -9.37
CA VAL A 235 -19.70 -23.12 -9.33
C VAL A 235 -18.98 -22.41 -10.46
N ASP A 236 -19.76 -22.04 -11.48
CA ASP A 236 -19.34 -21.47 -12.76
C ASP A 236 -19.49 -19.95 -12.70
N LEU A 237 -18.38 -19.23 -12.76
CA LEU A 237 -18.37 -17.78 -12.69
C LEU A 237 -18.63 -17.08 -14.02
N ASN A 238 -18.81 -17.87 -15.09
CA ASN A 238 -19.15 -17.41 -16.44
C ASN A 238 -18.29 -16.21 -16.89
N ILE A 239 -17.07 -16.47 -17.31
CA ILE A 239 -16.15 -15.41 -17.79
C ILE A 239 -16.52 -15.06 -19.25
N PRO A 240 -17.25 -13.97 -19.49
CA PRO A 240 -17.55 -13.55 -20.84
C PRO A 240 -16.32 -12.96 -21.52
N LEU A 241 -16.20 -13.16 -22.83
CA LEU A 241 -15.21 -12.45 -23.63
C LEU A 241 -15.53 -10.95 -23.64
N ALA A 242 -14.48 -10.12 -23.61
CA ALA A 242 -14.62 -8.69 -23.69
C ALA A 242 -15.14 -8.26 -25.06
N LYS A 243 -15.94 -7.20 -25.08
CA LYS A 243 -16.45 -6.61 -26.32
C LYS A 243 -15.39 -5.73 -26.97
N LYS A 244 -15.58 -5.40 -28.26
CA LYS A 244 -14.64 -4.58 -29.03
C LYS A 244 -14.30 -3.25 -28.33
N GLU A 245 -15.29 -2.61 -27.71
CA GLU A 245 -15.17 -1.33 -27.02
C GLU A 245 -14.33 -1.41 -25.73
N GLU A 246 -14.16 -2.60 -25.18
CA GLU A 246 -13.41 -2.87 -23.95
C GLU A 246 -11.94 -3.22 -24.23
N LEU A 247 -11.58 -3.53 -25.49
CA LEU A 247 -10.23 -3.92 -25.93
C LEU A 247 -9.38 -2.68 -26.22
N THR A 248 -9.18 -1.82 -25.22
CA THR A 248 -8.57 -0.49 -25.38
C THR A 248 -7.06 -0.46 -25.08
N SER A 249 -6.46 -1.55 -24.62
CA SER A 249 -5.04 -1.61 -24.28
C SER A 249 -4.42 -2.97 -24.62
N ALA A 250 -3.09 -3.01 -24.75
CA ALA A 250 -2.35 -4.26 -25.00
C ALA A 250 -2.59 -5.30 -23.90
N VAL A 251 -2.70 -4.88 -22.64
CA VAL A 251 -3.00 -5.77 -21.52
C VAL A 251 -4.38 -6.41 -21.68
N ARG A 252 -5.42 -5.62 -22.02
CA ARG A 252 -6.78 -6.15 -22.25
C ARG A 252 -6.85 -7.09 -23.45
N ILE A 253 -6.04 -6.84 -24.49
CA ILE A 253 -5.93 -7.75 -25.65
C ILE A 253 -5.27 -9.06 -25.25
N LEU A 254 -4.20 -9.02 -24.44
CA LEU A 254 -3.55 -10.22 -23.91
C LEU A 254 -4.49 -11.03 -23.02
N ASP A 255 -5.22 -10.38 -22.12
CA ASP A 255 -6.25 -11.02 -21.28
C ASP A 255 -7.29 -11.73 -22.15
N GLN A 256 -7.78 -11.07 -23.22
CA GLN A 256 -8.75 -11.67 -24.15
C GLN A 256 -8.20 -12.93 -24.85
N ILE A 257 -6.92 -12.92 -25.24
CA ILE A 257 -6.28 -14.11 -25.88
C ILE A 257 -6.21 -15.27 -24.87
N ILE A 258 -5.92 -14.98 -23.62
CA ILE A 258 -5.93 -15.95 -22.52
C ILE A 258 -7.36 -16.48 -22.31
N ASP A 259 -8.36 -15.61 -22.29
CA ASP A 259 -9.77 -15.96 -22.10
C ASP A 259 -10.30 -16.90 -23.21
N PHE A 260 -9.77 -16.85 -24.43
CA PHE A 260 -10.12 -17.82 -25.48
C PHE A 260 -9.77 -19.26 -25.08
N SER A 261 -8.57 -19.46 -24.52
CA SER A 261 -8.12 -20.79 -24.08
C SER A 261 -8.91 -21.27 -22.87
N ILE A 262 -9.15 -20.39 -21.91
CA ILE A 262 -9.94 -20.65 -20.71
C ILE A 262 -11.35 -21.10 -21.11
N LYS A 263 -12.03 -20.35 -21.99
CA LYS A 263 -13.38 -20.65 -22.43
C LYS A 263 -13.49 -22.00 -23.15
N LYS A 264 -12.52 -22.32 -24.01
CA LYS A 264 -12.49 -23.59 -24.72
C LYS A 264 -12.35 -24.79 -23.78
N GLU A 265 -11.50 -24.67 -22.76
CA GLU A 265 -11.31 -25.71 -21.75
C GLU A 265 -12.49 -25.82 -20.80
N HIS A 266 -13.05 -24.68 -20.37
CA HIS A 266 -14.22 -24.62 -19.52
C HIS A 266 -15.41 -25.42 -20.10
N GLN A 267 -15.69 -25.26 -21.39
CA GLN A 267 -16.79 -25.99 -22.04
C GLN A 267 -16.67 -27.53 -21.93
N LYS A 268 -15.45 -28.06 -21.89
CA LYS A 268 -15.23 -29.49 -21.71
C LYS A 268 -15.56 -29.95 -20.28
N GLN A 269 -15.49 -29.05 -19.29
CA GLN A 269 -15.71 -29.40 -17.89
C GLN A 269 -17.18 -29.62 -17.55
N TYR A 270 -18.12 -29.11 -18.37
CA TYR A 270 -19.57 -29.33 -18.14
C TYR A 270 -19.97 -30.79 -18.16
N GLN A 271 -19.31 -31.64 -18.99
CA GLN A 271 -19.61 -33.06 -19.02
C GLN A 271 -19.26 -33.79 -17.72
N TYR A 272 -18.43 -33.20 -16.87
CA TYR A 272 -18.01 -33.73 -15.58
C TYR A 272 -18.73 -33.07 -14.40
N THR A 273 -19.67 -32.15 -14.66
CA THR A 273 -20.42 -31.41 -13.67
C THR A 273 -21.87 -31.87 -13.69
N ASP A 274 -22.39 -32.31 -12.53
CA ASP A 274 -23.76 -32.81 -12.45
C ASP A 274 -24.76 -31.71 -12.05
N ILE A 275 -24.33 -30.78 -11.19
CA ILE A 275 -25.11 -29.61 -10.76
C ILE A 275 -24.26 -28.38 -11.05
N ASN A 276 -24.65 -27.57 -12.02
CA ASN A 276 -23.91 -26.39 -12.44
C ASN A 276 -24.57 -25.09 -11.95
N ILE A 277 -23.97 -24.44 -10.95
CA ILE A 277 -24.46 -23.21 -10.34
C ILE A 277 -23.77 -22.02 -11.01
N ARG A 278 -24.56 -21.19 -11.70
CA ARG A 278 -24.04 -20.03 -12.45
C ARG A 278 -24.61 -18.73 -11.91
N PRO A 279 -23.94 -18.09 -10.94
CA PRO A 279 -24.36 -16.80 -10.41
C PRO A 279 -24.44 -15.73 -11.50
N ASN A 280 -25.38 -14.80 -11.37
CA ASN A 280 -25.47 -13.67 -12.28
C ASN A 280 -24.40 -12.62 -11.92
N LEU A 281 -23.28 -12.64 -12.60
CA LEU A 281 -22.13 -11.75 -12.38
C LEU A 281 -21.96 -10.73 -13.51
N LYS A 282 -23.03 -10.44 -14.25
CA LYS A 282 -23.00 -9.43 -15.32
C LYS A 282 -22.67 -8.05 -14.72
N GLY A 283 -21.68 -7.38 -15.30
CA GLY A 283 -21.19 -6.07 -14.85
C GLY A 283 -20.03 -6.12 -13.85
N TYR A 284 -19.70 -7.30 -13.29
CA TYR A 284 -18.52 -7.47 -12.44
C TYR A 284 -17.34 -8.03 -13.23
N THR A 285 -16.15 -7.59 -12.86
CA THR A 285 -14.85 -8.04 -13.42
C THR A 285 -14.05 -8.81 -12.37
N ALA A 286 -12.93 -9.41 -12.76
CA ALA A 286 -11.99 -10.05 -11.85
C ALA A 286 -11.41 -9.08 -10.80
N THR A 287 -11.50 -7.77 -11.03
CA THR A 287 -10.99 -6.71 -10.14
C THR A 287 -12.09 -5.97 -9.35
N SER A 288 -13.33 -6.41 -9.39
CA SER A 288 -14.46 -5.79 -8.69
C SER A 288 -14.47 -6.08 -7.17
N TYR A 289 -13.34 -5.86 -6.49
CA TYR A 289 -13.19 -6.16 -5.06
C TYR A 289 -14.04 -5.26 -4.13
N ASP A 290 -14.48 -4.10 -4.62
CA ASP A 290 -15.39 -3.22 -3.86
C ASP A 290 -16.85 -3.72 -3.87
N ASP A 291 -17.21 -4.57 -4.85
CA ASP A 291 -18.56 -5.11 -5.03
C ASP A 291 -18.80 -6.44 -4.29
N LYS A 292 -17.92 -6.79 -3.35
CA LYS A 292 -17.88 -8.09 -2.66
C LYS A 292 -19.21 -8.52 -2.07
N ASP A 293 -19.98 -7.60 -1.45
CA ASP A 293 -21.30 -7.92 -0.89
C ASP A 293 -22.32 -8.31 -1.96
N SER A 294 -22.34 -7.60 -3.09
CA SER A 294 -23.23 -7.85 -4.21
C SER A 294 -22.89 -9.15 -4.94
N ILE A 295 -21.60 -9.44 -5.12
CA ILE A 295 -21.11 -10.67 -5.74
C ILE A 295 -21.45 -11.88 -4.87
N LEU A 296 -21.19 -11.81 -3.56
CA LEU A 296 -21.54 -12.85 -2.60
C LEU A 296 -23.05 -13.11 -2.59
N LYS A 297 -23.87 -12.04 -2.56
CA LYS A 297 -25.32 -12.13 -2.63
C LYS A 297 -25.81 -12.83 -3.90
N SER A 298 -25.17 -12.55 -5.06
CA SER A 298 -25.51 -13.21 -6.31
C SER A 298 -25.29 -14.72 -6.23
N GLY A 299 -24.15 -15.17 -5.66
CA GLY A 299 -23.88 -16.59 -5.42
C GLY A 299 -24.91 -17.24 -4.51
N TYR A 300 -25.28 -16.58 -3.42
CA TYR A 300 -26.30 -17.05 -2.49
C TYR A 300 -27.67 -17.21 -3.15
N GLN A 301 -28.11 -16.17 -3.88
CA GLN A 301 -29.43 -16.18 -4.56
C GLN A 301 -29.51 -17.26 -5.64
N GLU A 302 -28.44 -17.49 -6.39
CA GLU A 302 -28.44 -18.53 -7.40
C GLU A 302 -28.47 -19.92 -6.74
N ALA A 303 -27.68 -20.18 -5.69
CA ALA A 303 -27.68 -21.46 -4.98
C ALA A 303 -29.05 -21.80 -4.36
N LEU A 304 -29.83 -20.83 -3.92
CA LEU A 304 -31.20 -21.05 -3.42
C LEU A 304 -32.13 -21.73 -4.45
N ARG A 305 -31.88 -21.57 -5.74
CA ARG A 305 -32.65 -22.19 -6.83
C ARG A 305 -32.47 -23.71 -6.89
N TYR A 306 -31.42 -24.21 -6.26
CA TYR A 306 -31.05 -25.64 -6.26
C TYR A 306 -31.42 -26.34 -4.94
N VAL A 307 -32.10 -25.67 -4.03
CA VAL A 307 -32.39 -26.20 -2.68
C VAL A 307 -33.09 -27.55 -2.72
N ASP A 308 -34.00 -27.78 -3.65
CA ASP A 308 -34.76 -29.04 -3.73
C ASP A 308 -33.82 -30.20 -4.12
N VAL A 309 -32.93 -29.99 -5.10
CA VAL A 309 -31.90 -30.97 -5.46
C VAL A 309 -30.88 -31.16 -4.34
N PHE A 310 -30.51 -30.09 -3.64
CA PHE A 310 -29.59 -30.14 -2.52
C PHE A 310 -30.16 -30.90 -1.31
N ARG A 311 -31.46 -30.93 -1.13
CA ARG A 311 -32.10 -31.73 -0.06
C ARG A 311 -31.93 -33.24 -0.25
N GLU A 312 -31.75 -33.70 -1.49
CA GLU A 312 -31.53 -35.10 -1.82
C GLU A 312 -30.08 -35.53 -1.56
N LEU A 313 -29.14 -34.61 -1.41
CA LEU A 313 -27.73 -34.91 -1.16
C LEU A 313 -27.50 -35.40 0.28
N PRO A 314 -26.45 -36.25 0.48
CA PRO A 314 -26.06 -36.70 1.83
C PRO A 314 -25.79 -35.53 2.78
N LYS A 315 -26.18 -35.72 4.04
CA LYS A 315 -26.00 -34.72 5.10
C LYS A 315 -24.83 -35.06 6.02
N LYS A 316 -24.20 -34.00 6.56
CA LYS A 316 -23.16 -34.08 7.56
C LYS A 316 -23.74 -33.65 8.91
N ASP A 317 -23.35 -34.32 9.99
CA ASP A 317 -23.60 -33.77 11.31
C ASP A 317 -22.89 -32.43 11.50
N LEU A 318 -23.68 -31.42 11.85
CA LEU A 318 -23.24 -30.03 11.99
C LEU A 318 -22.40 -29.82 13.27
N LEU A 319 -21.20 -30.39 13.32
CA LEU A 319 -20.19 -30.03 14.31
C LEU A 319 -19.07 -29.27 13.55
N ILE A 320 -19.22 -27.97 13.38
CA ILE A 320 -18.12 -27.11 12.95
C ILE A 320 -17.38 -26.72 14.23
N PRO A 321 -16.21 -27.31 14.52
CA PRO A 321 -15.43 -26.89 15.69
C PRO A 321 -14.97 -25.44 15.45
N SER A 322 -15.21 -24.58 16.43
CA SER A 322 -14.65 -23.23 16.44
C SER A 322 -13.13 -23.33 16.34
N ARG A 323 -12.54 -22.55 15.45
CA ARG A 323 -11.09 -22.46 15.30
C ARG A 323 -10.51 -21.80 16.54
N VAL A 324 -9.59 -22.48 17.22
CA VAL A 324 -8.84 -21.93 18.35
C VAL A 324 -7.59 -21.25 17.80
N GLU A 325 -7.32 -20.02 18.22
CA GLU A 325 -6.07 -19.33 17.90
C GLU A 325 -4.89 -20.08 18.54
N GLU A 326 -3.91 -20.47 17.72
CA GLU A 326 -2.71 -21.18 18.16
C GLU A 326 -1.62 -20.17 18.55
N PHE A 327 -0.96 -20.42 19.68
CA PHE A 327 0.17 -19.65 20.16
C PHE A 327 1.41 -20.52 20.27
N PHE A 328 2.56 -19.95 19.89
CA PHE A 328 3.85 -20.61 19.92
C PHE A 328 4.80 -19.87 20.84
N GLN A 329 5.47 -20.58 21.73
CA GLN A 329 6.57 -20.04 22.52
C GLN A 329 7.82 -20.02 21.62
N ILE A 330 8.07 -18.89 20.97
CA ILE A 330 9.22 -18.71 20.08
C ILE A 330 10.43 -18.32 20.92
N ASN A 331 11.44 -19.18 20.94
CA ASN A 331 12.66 -18.97 21.71
C ASN A 331 13.69 -18.11 20.97
N ASP A 332 13.75 -18.21 19.65
CA ASP A 332 14.65 -17.41 18.82
C ASP A 332 14.22 -17.39 17.34
N ILE A 333 14.85 -16.51 16.54
CA ILE A 333 14.71 -16.43 15.09
C ILE A 333 16.00 -16.93 14.44
N GLN A 334 15.86 -17.78 13.44
CA GLN A 334 16.94 -18.22 12.57
C GLN A 334 16.70 -17.74 11.13
N LEU A 335 17.72 -17.16 10.50
CA LEU A 335 17.67 -16.72 9.12
C LEU A 335 18.28 -17.77 8.18
N ILE A 336 17.55 -18.11 7.14
CA ILE A 336 18.00 -19.01 6.08
C ILE A 336 18.14 -18.22 4.77
N ASN A 337 19.25 -18.46 4.05
CA ASN A 337 19.62 -17.77 2.80
C ASN A 337 19.90 -16.25 2.95
N ASN A 338 20.14 -15.79 4.17
CA ASN A 338 20.51 -14.40 4.46
C ASN A 338 22.03 -14.25 4.33
N LYS A 339 22.48 -13.33 3.44
CA LYS A 339 23.90 -13.11 3.11
C LYS A 339 24.38 -11.68 3.41
N LEU A 340 23.47 -10.70 3.28
CA LEU A 340 23.80 -9.27 3.33
C LEU A 340 23.72 -8.68 4.74
N PHE A 341 22.90 -9.26 5.62
CA PHE A 341 22.64 -8.71 6.94
C PHE A 341 22.98 -9.74 8.02
N ASN A 342 23.56 -9.31 9.14
CA ASN A 342 23.75 -10.19 10.28
C ASN A 342 22.43 -10.42 11.04
N GLU A 343 22.36 -11.48 11.81
CA GLU A 343 21.14 -11.84 12.57
C GLU A 343 20.75 -10.78 13.60
N ASP A 344 21.73 -10.16 14.28
CA ASP A 344 21.47 -9.11 15.28
C ASP A 344 20.83 -7.88 14.67
N PHE A 345 21.25 -7.50 13.46
CA PHE A 345 20.60 -6.42 12.70
C PHE A 345 19.14 -6.74 12.41
N VAL A 346 18.86 -7.95 11.93
CA VAL A 346 17.50 -8.39 11.62
C VAL A 346 16.64 -8.50 12.88
N LYS A 347 17.17 -9.09 13.97
CA LYS A 347 16.51 -9.15 15.28
C LYS A 347 16.17 -7.76 15.80
N GLY A 348 17.07 -6.78 15.60
CA GLY A 348 16.82 -5.37 15.91
C GLY A 348 15.65 -4.76 15.12
N LYS A 349 15.50 -5.11 13.83
CA LYS A 349 14.39 -4.64 12.98
C LYS A 349 13.04 -5.28 13.35
N VAL A 350 13.06 -6.51 13.82
CA VAL A 350 11.87 -7.24 14.29
C VAL A 350 11.24 -6.61 15.54
N ARG A 351 12.03 -5.95 16.39
CA ARG A 351 11.60 -5.22 17.61
C ARG A 351 10.94 -6.12 18.67
N LEU A 352 11.32 -7.38 18.74
CA LEU A 352 10.87 -8.32 19.76
C LEU A 352 12.06 -8.82 20.57
N LYS A 353 11.81 -9.07 21.86
CA LYS A 353 12.73 -9.81 22.72
C LYS A 353 12.25 -11.25 22.79
N PHE A 354 13.15 -12.19 22.67
CA PHE A 354 12.89 -13.60 22.79
C PHE A 354 13.35 -14.11 24.16
N PRO A 355 12.67 -15.11 24.75
CA PRO A 355 11.52 -15.84 24.22
C PRO A 355 10.22 -15.00 24.20
N ALA A 356 9.35 -15.25 23.22
CA ALA A 356 8.08 -14.56 23.04
C ALA A 356 6.95 -15.53 22.67
N ARG A 357 5.75 -15.31 23.20
CA ARG A 357 4.55 -16.05 22.83
C ARG A 357 3.86 -15.35 21.67
N LEU A 358 3.83 -15.98 20.50
CA LEU A 358 3.35 -15.42 19.25
C LEU A 358 2.25 -16.27 18.63
N SER A 359 1.21 -15.62 18.11
CA SER A 359 0.23 -16.22 17.20
C SER A 359 0.70 -16.15 15.75
N TYR A 360 -0.02 -16.80 14.82
CA TYR A 360 0.22 -16.63 13.38
C TYR A 360 0.08 -15.18 12.93
N HIS A 361 -0.87 -14.45 13.52
CA HIS A 361 -1.04 -13.01 13.28
C HIS A 361 0.19 -12.21 13.71
N ASP A 362 0.72 -12.47 14.92
CA ASP A 362 1.91 -11.77 15.42
C ASP A 362 3.14 -12.04 14.55
N ILE A 363 3.30 -13.29 14.09
CA ILE A 363 4.38 -13.69 13.17
C ILE A 363 4.25 -12.95 11.84
N ARG A 364 3.03 -12.86 11.28
CA ARG A 364 2.78 -12.09 10.08
C ARG A 364 3.18 -10.63 10.28
N MET A 365 2.73 -9.98 11.34
CA MET A 365 3.04 -8.59 11.65
C MET A 365 4.55 -8.36 11.84
N LEU A 366 5.26 -9.33 12.39
CA LEU A 366 6.72 -9.33 12.50
C LEU A 366 7.38 -9.36 11.12
N ILE A 367 6.94 -10.25 10.25
CA ILE A 367 7.49 -10.40 8.91
C ILE A 367 7.14 -9.19 8.04
N ASP A 368 5.94 -8.63 8.15
CA ASP A 368 5.53 -7.42 7.44
C ASP A 368 6.44 -6.23 7.78
N ARG A 369 6.87 -6.09 9.06
CA ARG A 369 7.88 -5.08 9.45
C ARG A 369 9.22 -5.32 8.79
N LEU A 370 9.68 -6.57 8.78
CA LEU A 370 10.95 -6.92 8.15
C LEU A 370 10.90 -6.70 6.63
N TYR A 371 9.78 -7.09 6.00
CA TYR A 371 9.54 -6.86 4.59
C TYR A 371 9.46 -5.36 4.22
N ALA A 372 8.86 -4.55 5.10
CA ALA A 372 8.74 -3.10 4.91
C ALA A 372 10.11 -2.37 4.94
N THR A 373 11.17 -3.02 5.41
CA THR A 373 12.54 -2.47 5.29
C THR A 373 13.00 -2.34 3.84
N GLY A 374 12.42 -3.14 2.92
CA GLY A 374 12.81 -3.19 1.51
C GLY A 374 14.13 -3.90 1.24
N TYR A 375 14.66 -4.65 2.21
CA TYR A 375 15.86 -5.47 2.06
C TYR A 375 15.59 -6.84 1.45
N TYR A 376 14.35 -7.29 1.54
CA TYR A 376 13.92 -8.61 1.10
C TYR A 376 12.85 -8.50 0.02
N LYS A 377 12.95 -9.35 -0.99
CA LYS A 377 11.98 -9.52 -2.06
C LYS A 377 10.87 -10.49 -1.63
N LEU A 378 11.26 -11.54 -0.88
CA LEU A 378 10.36 -12.56 -0.35
C LEU A 378 10.85 -13.02 1.03
N ILE A 379 9.91 -13.27 1.93
CA ILE A 379 10.15 -13.85 3.25
C ILE A 379 9.12 -14.92 3.50
N ASN A 380 9.54 -16.18 3.53
CA ASN A 380 8.75 -17.30 4.00
C ASN A 380 9.17 -17.65 5.43
N TYR A 381 8.38 -18.44 6.13
CA TYR A 381 8.73 -18.90 7.48
C TYR A 381 8.25 -20.30 7.78
N ASP A 382 8.97 -20.97 8.69
CA ASP A 382 8.59 -22.22 9.32
C ASP A 382 8.71 -22.12 10.83
N ILE A 383 7.77 -22.75 11.54
CA ILE A 383 7.79 -22.87 12.99
C ILE A 383 8.27 -24.29 13.31
N VAL A 384 9.52 -24.39 13.79
CA VAL A 384 10.17 -25.68 14.04
C VAL A 384 10.22 -25.93 15.53
N SER A 385 9.74 -27.12 15.98
CA SER A 385 9.80 -27.53 17.39
C SER A 385 11.24 -27.67 17.84
N GLN A 386 11.52 -27.26 19.06
CA GLN A 386 12.76 -27.44 19.81
C GLN A 386 12.38 -27.84 21.26
N ASP A 387 13.31 -28.39 22.04
CA ASP A 387 13.06 -29.05 23.34
C ASP A 387 12.06 -28.32 24.26
N ASP A 388 12.21 -27.00 24.45
CA ASP A 388 11.34 -26.18 25.33
C ASP A 388 10.54 -25.10 24.56
N GLY A 389 10.19 -25.32 23.30
CA GLY A 389 9.44 -24.34 22.53
C GLY A 389 9.64 -24.47 21.03
N TYR A 390 9.78 -23.33 20.37
CA TYR A 390 9.88 -23.28 18.89
C TYR A 390 10.94 -22.29 18.45
N ILE A 391 11.58 -22.57 17.30
CA ILE A 391 12.38 -21.60 16.53
C ILE A 391 11.55 -21.13 15.35
N LEU A 392 11.52 -19.81 15.13
CA LEU A 392 10.97 -19.22 13.94
C LEU A 392 12.07 -19.12 12.87
N LYS A 393 12.04 -20.02 11.88
CA LYS A 393 12.95 -19.97 10.73
C LYS A 393 12.38 -19.04 9.68
N LEU A 394 13.10 -17.97 9.34
CA LEU A 394 12.76 -17.06 8.24
C LEU A 394 13.61 -17.43 7.03
N ILE A 395 12.96 -17.87 5.97
CA ILE A 395 13.58 -18.23 4.69
C ILE A 395 13.45 -17.00 3.78
N VAL A 396 14.56 -16.33 3.51
CA VAL A 396 14.56 -15.03 2.86
C VAL A 396 15.13 -15.08 1.45
N GLU A 397 14.55 -14.27 0.56
CA GLU A 397 15.12 -13.88 -0.72
C GLU A 397 15.47 -12.39 -0.63
N GLU A 398 16.76 -12.07 -0.65
CA GLU A 398 17.24 -10.69 -0.54
C GLU A 398 16.95 -9.88 -1.81
N ASP A 399 16.64 -8.59 -1.66
CA ASP A 399 16.53 -7.67 -2.80
C ASP A 399 17.92 -7.28 -3.30
N ASN A 400 18.37 -7.93 -4.35
CA ASN A 400 19.65 -7.69 -4.99
C ASN A 400 19.66 -6.49 -5.96
N THR A 401 18.57 -5.73 -6.03
CA THR A 401 18.46 -4.53 -6.87
C THR A 401 19.32 -3.41 -6.31
N LYS A 402 20.53 -3.27 -6.87
CA LYS A 402 21.49 -2.23 -6.44
C LYS A 402 21.17 -0.86 -7.00
N TYR A 403 20.68 -0.78 -8.23
CA TYR A 403 20.46 0.48 -8.94
C TYR A 403 19.04 0.57 -9.47
N ALA A 404 18.47 1.76 -9.41
CA ALA A 404 17.15 2.03 -9.98
C ALA A 404 17.07 3.47 -10.50
N ILE A 405 16.31 3.65 -11.58
CA ILE A 405 15.83 4.94 -12.04
C ILE A 405 14.37 5.06 -11.63
N LYS A 406 14.00 6.20 -11.04
CA LYS A 406 12.62 6.47 -10.62
C LYS A 406 12.17 7.77 -11.23
N MET A 407 10.87 7.88 -11.46
CA MET A 407 10.27 9.08 -12.06
C MET A 407 9.06 9.54 -11.25
N GLY A 408 8.85 10.84 -11.23
CA GLY A 408 7.70 11.50 -10.64
C GLY A 408 7.26 12.70 -11.45
N LEU A 409 6.06 13.17 -11.19
CA LEU A 409 5.56 14.42 -11.75
C LEU A 409 4.88 15.26 -10.67
N HIS A 410 4.95 16.56 -10.83
CA HIS A 410 4.34 17.50 -9.90
C HIS A 410 3.94 18.79 -10.64
N TYR A 411 2.82 19.35 -10.20
CA TYR A 411 2.41 20.70 -10.52
C TYR A 411 1.81 21.39 -9.30
N ASP A 412 2.21 22.62 -9.05
CA ASP A 412 1.57 23.50 -8.09
C ASP A 412 1.72 24.97 -8.48
N ASN A 413 1.06 25.85 -7.75
CA ASN A 413 1.10 27.29 -8.02
C ASN A 413 2.47 27.93 -7.78
N VAL A 414 3.32 27.31 -6.94
CA VAL A 414 4.63 27.82 -6.53
C VAL A 414 5.73 27.35 -7.46
N PHE A 415 5.89 26.02 -7.58
CA PHE A 415 6.98 25.40 -8.36
C PHE A 415 6.62 25.14 -9.82
N LYS A 416 5.35 25.33 -10.18
CA LYS A 416 4.82 25.08 -11.51
C LYS A 416 5.00 23.60 -11.91
N SER A 417 5.16 23.32 -13.21
CA SER A 417 5.37 21.97 -13.70
C SER A 417 6.79 21.47 -13.41
N GLY A 418 6.91 20.22 -13.00
CA GLY A 418 8.18 19.54 -12.77
C GLY A 418 8.11 18.07 -13.06
N LEU A 419 9.10 17.55 -13.78
CA LEU A 419 9.37 16.14 -13.95
C LEU A 419 10.57 15.76 -13.05
N LEU A 420 10.36 14.81 -12.18
CA LEU A 420 11.37 14.28 -11.30
C LEU A 420 12.02 13.05 -11.94
N PHE A 421 13.33 13.08 -12.03
CA PHE A 421 14.18 11.93 -12.34
C PHE A 421 15.04 11.62 -11.12
N ASN A 422 15.03 10.39 -10.70
CA ASN A 422 15.83 9.92 -9.58
C ASN A 422 16.75 8.80 -10.02
N PHE A 423 17.98 8.85 -9.56
CA PHE A 423 18.91 7.71 -9.54
C PHE A 423 19.09 7.26 -8.10
N THR A 424 18.75 6.00 -7.82
CA THR A 424 19.00 5.37 -6.52
C THR A 424 20.07 4.29 -6.66
N ALA A 425 21.05 4.29 -5.77
CA ALA A 425 22.02 3.22 -5.63
C ALA A 425 22.05 2.75 -4.17
N LYS A 426 21.96 1.44 -3.96
CA LYS A 426 21.98 0.78 -2.64
C LYS A 426 23.31 0.03 -2.46
N GLN A 427 23.74 -0.12 -1.22
CA GLN A 427 24.90 -0.95 -0.85
C GLN A 427 26.22 -0.50 -1.54
N LEU A 428 26.47 0.80 -1.59
CA LEU A 428 27.71 1.40 -2.05
C LEU A 428 28.77 1.40 -0.93
N GLY A 429 29.14 0.22 -0.43
CA GLY A 429 29.87 0.07 0.83
C GLY A 429 28.93 0.22 2.04
N PHE A 430 29.01 -0.72 2.98
CA PHE A 430 28.10 -0.81 4.12
C PHE A 430 26.61 -0.85 3.71
N ASN A 431 25.70 -0.74 4.67
CA ASN A 431 24.26 -0.62 4.42
C ASN A 431 23.92 0.84 4.06
N SER A 432 24.31 1.27 2.88
CA SER A 432 24.18 2.64 2.40
C SER A 432 23.18 2.79 1.26
N ILE A 433 22.59 3.97 1.16
CA ILE A 433 21.71 4.37 0.06
C ILE A 433 22.15 5.76 -0.43
N LEU A 434 22.39 5.86 -1.73
CA LEU A 434 22.51 7.11 -2.46
C LEU A 434 21.22 7.34 -3.24
N SER A 435 20.62 8.51 -3.08
CA SER A 435 19.44 8.95 -3.86
C SER A 435 19.73 10.33 -4.42
N ALA A 436 19.70 10.47 -5.73
CA ALA A 436 19.93 11.72 -6.43
C ALA A 436 18.71 12.07 -7.28
N ASP A 437 18.02 13.14 -6.91
CA ASP A 437 16.88 13.71 -7.63
C ASP A 437 17.31 14.89 -8.49
N GLY A 438 16.90 14.90 -9.73
CA GLY A 438 16.92 16.05 -10.61
C GLY A 438 15.50 16.39 -11.05
N ILE A 439 15.06 17.61 -10.80
CA ILE A 439 13.75 18.10 -11.21
C ILE A 439 13.92 19.07 -12.37
N VAL A 440 13.33 18.70 -13.50
CA VAL A 440 13.35 19.49 -14.75
C VAL A 440 11.95 20.06 -14.97
N GLY A 441 11.88 21.35 -15.28
CA GLY A 441 10.62 22.07 -15.48
C GLY A 441 10.80 23.57 -15.29
N ASP A 442 9.72 24.27 -14.97
CA ASP A 442 9.70 25.72 -14.82
C ASP A 442 10.66 26.23 -13.73
N ARG A 443 10.87 25.43 -12.68
CA ARG A 443 11.77 25.75 -11.56
C ARG A 443 12.67 24.58 -11.25
N PRO A 444 13.82 24.48 -11.93
CA PRO A 444 14.74 23.38 -11.76
C PRO A 444 15.34 23.36 -10.34
N ARG A 445 15.46 22.16 -9.80
CA ARG A 445 16.05 21.90 -8.48
C ARG A 445 16.64 20.51 -8.40
N TYR A 446 17.50 20.29 -7.44
CA TYR A 446 18.07 18.97 -7.17
C TYR A 446 18.09 18.68 -5.68
N PHE A 447 18.08 17.39 -5.38
CA PHE A 447 18.23 16.87 -4.03
C PHE A 447 19.04 15.59 -4.07
N ILE A 448 20.22 15.59 -3.42
CA ILE A 448 21.09 14.42 -3.32
C ILE A 448 21.19 14.06 -1.85
N ASN A 449 21.00 12.79 -1.54
CA ASN A 449 21.10 12.26 -0.20
C ASN A 449 21.88 10.95 -0.22
N TYR A 450 22.93 10.87 0.57
CA TYR A 450 23.66 9.64 0.86
C TYR A 450 23.62 9.42 2.36
N PHE A 451 23.30 8.20 2.80
CA PHE A 451 23.30 7.85 4.20
C PHE A 451 23.63 6.38 4.42
N ILE A 452 24.17 6.08 5.59
CA ILE A 452 24.45 4.72 6.07
C ILE A 452 23.44 4.39 7.17
N ASP A 453 22.64 3.34 6.96
CA ASP A 453 21.67 2.83 7.97
C ASP A 453 22.40 1.83 8.89
N ASN A 454 22.82 2.32 10.05
CA ASN A 454 23.40 1.50 11.14
C ASN A 454 22.39 1.22 12.27
N GLY A 455 21.09 1.47 12.00
CA GLY A 455 20.04 1.36 13.02
C GLY A 455 20.23 2.37 14.15
N TYR A 456 20.30 1.91 15.40
CA TYR A 456 20.52 2.78 16.57
C TYR A 456 22.01 3.13 16.76
N LEU A 457 22.93 2.44 16.11
CA LEU A 457 24.36 2.82 16.09
C LEU A 457 24.55 4.04 15.19
N PRO A 458 25.56 4.88 15.48
CA PRO A 458 25.83 6.06 14.66
C PRO A 458 26.11 5.71 13.18
N GLY A 459 25.38 6.36 12.30
CA GLY A 459 25.60 6.35 10.85
C GLY A 459 26.00 7.74 10.36
N VAL A 460 26.48 7.83 9.13
CA VAL A 460 26.86 9.09 8.49
C VAL A 460 25.88 9.40 7.36
N GLY A 461 25.51 10.67 7.23
CA GLY A 461 24.69 11.17 6.14
C GLY A 461 25.32 12.39 5.46
N LEU A 462 25.09 12.49 4.16
CA LEU A 462 25.43 13.63 3.31
C LEU A 462 24.18 14.08 2.57
N THR A 463 23.89 15.37 2.59
CA THR A 463 22.76 15.94 1.84
C THR A 463 23.25 17.13 1.02
N ALA A 464 22.79 17.23 -0.23
CA ALA A 464 22.96 18.41 -1.05
C ALA A 464 21.62 18.77 -1.70
N VAL A 465 21.18 20.02 -1.53
CA VAL A 465 19.96 20.55 -2.13
C VAL A 465 20.22 21.90 -2.77
N GLY A 466 19.63 22.12 -3.92
CA GLY A 466 19.72 23.41 -4.60
C GLY A 466 18.45 23.76 -5.36
N THR A 467 18.08 25.03 -5.29
CA THR A 467 16.88 25.55 -5.97
C THR A 467 17.03 27.04 -6.32
N ALA A 468 16.29 27.45 -7.34
CA ALA A 468 16.05 28.85 -7.64
C ALA A 468 14.58 29.20 -7.37
N LEU A 469 14.35 30.20 -6.54
CA LEU A 469 13.02 30.63 -6.10
C LEU A 469 12.75 32.06 -6.58
N GLU A 470 11.48 32.33 -6.91
CA GLU A 470 10.97 33.68 -7.18
C GLU A 470 9.94 34.02 -6.15
N LEU A 471 10.18 35.08 -5.41
CA LEU A 471 9.24 35.64 -4.44
C LEU A 471 8.42 36.72 -5.14
N LYS A 472 7.13 36.73 -4.87
CA LYS A 472 6.18 37.67 -5.44
C LYS A 472 5.49 38.44 -4.33
N ASP A 473 5.23 39.72 -4.59
CA ASP A 473 4.38 40.54 -3.74
C ASP A 473 2.90 40.13 -3.90
N ASP A 474 2.03 40.80 -3.14
CA ASP A 474 0.58 40.54 -3.17
C ASP A 474 -0.06 40.84 -4.53
N ASP A 475 0.55 41.67 -5.36
CA ASP A 475 0.10 41.96 -6.72
C ASP A 475 0.67 41.04 -7.78
N ARG A 476 1.36 39.98 -7.33
CA ARG A 476 2.03 38.94 -8.15
C ARG A 476 3.22 39.46 -8.95
N ASN A 477 3.76 40.63 -8.63
CA ASN A 477 5.00 41.11 -9.21
C ASN A 477 6.19 40.37 -8.57
N ILE A 478 7.17 40.01 -9.42
CA ILE A 478 8.40 39.40 -8.90
C ILE A 478 9.23 40.52 -8.28
N TYR A 479 9.37 40.49 -6.96
CA TYR A 479 10.17 41.46 -6.23
C TYR A 479 11.55 40.95 -5.85
N GLU A 480 11.73 39.62 -5.76
CA GLU A 480 13.01 39.01 -5.39
C GLU A 480 13.22 37.66 -6.07
N LYS A 481 14.44 37.40 -6.54
CA LYS A 481 14.87 36.08 -7.03
C LYS A 481 16.00 35.58 -6.17
N TRP A 482 15.87 34.33 -5.73
CA TRP A 482 16.83 33.66 -4.87
C TRP A 482 17.44 32.48 -5.59
N LYS A 483 18.78 32.30 -5.41
CA LYS A 483 19.47 31.02 -5.63
C LYS A 483 19.95 30.55 -4.28
N TRP A 484 19.57 29.35 -3.91
CA TRP A 484 19.89 28.77 -2.63
C TRP A 484 20.43 27.35 -2.82
N PHE A 485 21.57 27.07 -2.15
CA PHE A 485 22.19 25.76 -2.09
C PHE A 485 22.52 25.46 -0.63
N ARG A 486 22.29 24.21 -0.23
CA ARG A 486 22.66 23.70 1.10
C ARG A 486 23.36 22.37 0.93
N ASN A 487 24.51 22.22 1.57
CA ASN A 487 25.25 20.97 1.69
C ASN A 487 25.40 20.63 3.17
N GLU A 488 25.15 19.39 3.55
CA GLU A 488 25.16 18.95 4.95
C GLU A 488 25.98 17.69 5.09
N VAL A 489 26.78 17.62 6.14
CA VAL A 489 27.46 16.42 6.64
C VAL A 489 27.00 16.21 8.07
N TYR A 490 26.48 15.03 8.37
CA TYR A 490 25.93 14.76 9.70
C TYR A 490 26.15 13.32 10.15
N VAL A 491 26.14 13.15 11.47
CA VAL A 491 26.06 11.85 12.14
C VAL A 491 24.65 11.69 12.68
N HIS A 492 24.11 10.49 12.58
CA HIS A 492 22.75 10.21 13.02
C HIS A 492 22.60 8.83 13.64
N SER A 493 21.53 8.64 14.42
CA SER A 493 21.05 7.35 14.91
C SER A 493 19.56 7.21 14.63
N ILE A 494 19.11 6.00 14.30
CA ILE A 494 17.72 5.71 13.94
C ILE A 494 17.09 4.88 15.06
N PHE A 495 15.94 5.35 15.57
CA PHE A 495 15.19 4.67 16.61
C PHE A 495 13.86 4.13 16.06
N ARG A 496 13.64 2.81 16.23
CA ARG A 496 12.42 2.11 15.81
C ARG A 496 12.04 2.34 14.34
N ASP A 497 13.01 2.59 13.45
CA ASP A 497 12.81 2.92 12.02
C ASP A 497 11.84 4.08 11.75
N ARG A 498 11.53 4.88 12.76
CA ARG A 498 10.54 5.98 12.71
C ARG A 498 11.12 7.33 13.09
N TYR A 499 12.14 7.32 13.93
CA TYR A 499 12.75 8.54 14.45
C TYR A 499 14.24 8.55 14.14
N ILE A 500 14.75 9.69 13.73
CA ILE A 500 16.16 9.93 13.50
C ILE A 500 16.59 11.16 14.31
N ILE A 501 17.66 11.03 15.08
CA ILE A 501 18.32 12.13 15.76
C ILE A 501 19.73 12.25 15.19
N GLY A 502 20.17 13.47 14.98
CA GLY A 502 21.51 13.69 14.43
C GLY A 502 22.01 15.11 14.63
N GLY A 503 23.24 15.30 14.26
CA GLY A 503 23.87 16.62 14.26
C GLY A 503 25.06 16.66 13.30
N GLY A 504 25.37 17.84 12.83
CA GLY A 504 26.40 18.00 11.81
C GLY A 504 26.70 19.45 11.50
N VAL A 505 27.22 19.67 10.31
CA VAL A 505 27.55 20.99 9.79
C VAL A 505 26.84 21.18 8.46
N SER A 506 26.16 22.32 8.30
CA SER A 506 25.57 22.75 7.04
C SER A 506 26.41 23.89 6.44
N HIS A 507 26.62 23.84 5.13
CA HIS A 507 27.10 24.94 4.33
C HIS A 507 25.95 25.47 3.50
N ASP A 508 25.48 26.68 3.80
CA ASP A 508 24.42 27.37 3.08
C ASP A 508 25.03 28.45 2.16
N PHE A 509 24.60 28.46 0.90
CA PHE A 509 24.91 29.52 -0.06
C PHE A 509 23.63 30.23 -0.47
N TYR A 510 23.66 31.56 -0.41
CA TYR A 510 22.55 32.41 -0.85
C TYR A 510 23.03 33.48 -1.82
N GLN A 511 22.29 33.62 -2.90
CA GLN A 511 22.44 34.72 -3.84
C GLN A 511 21.06 35.26 -4.18
N ARG A 512 20.85 36.57 -4.09
CA ARG A 512 19.58 37.17 -4.38
C ARG A 512 19.68 38.32 -5.36
N LYS A 513 18.60 38.58 -6.07
CA LYS A 513 18.38 39.72 -6.95
C LYS A 513 17.10 40.40 -6.50
N ILE A 514 17.15 41.72 -6.30
CA ILE A 514 16.01 42.53 -5.89
C ILE A 514 15.61 43.42 -7.07
N GLY A 515 14.32 43.39 -7.44
CA GLY A 515 13.79 44.21 -8.55
C GLY A 515 14.50 43.98 -9.88
N PHE A 516 14.76 45.02 -10.60
CA PHE A 516 15.41 45.02 -11.92
C PHE A 516 16.94 45.02 -11.87
N GLY A 517 17.54 45.09 -10.67
CA GLY A 517 18.99 45.08 -10.49
C GLY A 517 19.66 43.77 -10.93
N GLY A 518 20.98 43.69 -10.82
CA GLY A 518 21.75 42.46 -10.98
C GLY A 518 21.66 41.56 -9.73
N TYR A 519 22.22 40.36 -9.82
CA TYR A 519 22.40 39.52 -8.62
C TYR A 519 23.44 40.14 -7.69
N HIS A 520 23.12 40.22 -6.40
CA HIS A 520 24.09 40.61 -5.39
C HIS A 520 25.19 39.53 -5.27
N LYS A 521 26.35 39.88 -4.69
CA LYS A 521 27.44 38.92 -4.41
C LYS A 521 26.90 37.78 -3.54
N GLY A 522 27.20 36.55 -3.92
CA GLY A 522 26.80 35.37 -3.17
C GLY A 522 27.40 35.35 -1.76
N ARG A 523 26.67 34.84 -0.80
CA ARG A 523 27.08 34.70 0.60
C ARG A 523 27.13 33.22 0.99
N HIS A 524 28.19 32.85 1.70
CA HIS A 524 28.42 31.51 2.21
C HIS A 524 28.35 31.51 3.73
N PHE A 525 27.65 30.54 4.30
CA PHE A 525 27.51 30.38 5.74
C PHE A 525 27.79 28.91 6.12
N VAL A 526 28.55 28.71 7.18
CA VAL A 526 28.87 27.38 7.71
C VAL A 526 28.31 27.29 9.13
N ASN A 527 27.33 26.45 9.34
CA ASN A 527 26.52 26.42 10.55
C ASN A 527 26.49 25.01 11.17
N PRO A 528 26.99 24.81 12.38
CA PRO A 528 26.67 23.62 13.16
C PRO A 528 25.15 23.52 13.43
N TYR A 529 24.61 22.31 13.36
CA TYR A 529 23.19 22.07 13.62
C TYR A 529 22.96 20.70 14.25
N ALA A 530 21.81 20.57 14.92
CA ALA A 530 21.27 19.32 15.41
C ALA A 530 19.81 19.21 15.00
N PHE A 531 19.32 17.99 14.80
CA PHE A 531 17.96 17.76 14.34
C PHE A 531 17.35 16.51 14.94
N LEU A 532 16.01 16.51 15.00
CA LEU A 532 15.16 15.37 15.30
C LEU A 532 14.08 15.30 14.24
N LYS A 533 13.94 14.13 13.59
CA LYS A 533 12.87 13.87 12.62
C LYS A 533 12.14 12.60 13.00
N GLY A 534 10.82 12.57 12.77
CA GLY A 534 10.00 11.40 13.00
C GLY A 534 8.82 11.36 12.04
N ASP A 535 8.47 10.18 11.53
CA ASP A 535 7.30 10.02 10.68
C ASP A 535 6.70 8.61 10.86
N ASN A 536 5.50 8.57 11.43
CA ASN A 536 4.72 7.34 11.55
C ASN A 536 3.31 7.47 10.99
N ARG A 537 3.09 8.43 10.06
CA ARG A 537 1.83 8.64 9.37
C ARG A 537 1.48 7.43 8.50
N ASP A 538 0.19 7.11 8.43
CA ASP A 538 -0.36 6.02 7.60
C ASP A 538 -0.36 6.35 6.10
N ASP A 539 -0.59 7.60 5.76
CA ASP A 539 -0.54 8.15 4.40
C ASP A 539 0.26 9.45 4.41
N ARG A 540 0.82 9.84 3.27
CA ARG A 540 1.58 11.08 3.16
C ARG A 540 0.69 12.28 2.93
N ASP A 541 -0.23 12.17 1.97
CA ASP A 541 -1.01 13.29 1.45
C ASP A 541 -2.36 13.43 2.19
N PHE A 542 -3.07 12.30 2.40
CA PHE A 542 -4.35 12.26 3.09
C PHE A 542 -4.25 11.47 4.40
N THR A 543 -3.34 11.89 5.26
CA THR A 543 -3.08 11.24 6.54
C THR A 543 -4.35 11.13 7.38
N THR A 544 -4.65 9.94 7.90
CA THR A 544 -5.77 9.72 8.81
C THR A 544 -5.30 9.49 10.24
N MET A 545 -4.12 8.92 10.43
CA MET A 545 -3.54 8.73 11.76
C MET A 545 -2.02 8.82 11.76
N GLY A 546 -1.47 9.11 12.92
CA GLY A 546 -0.04 9.15 13.14
C GLY A 546 0.51 10.56 13.29
N LEU A 547 1.83 10.63 13.42
CA LEU A 547 2.56 11.85 13.77
C LEU A 547 3.72 12.05 12.80
N TYR A 548 3.93 13.30 12.40
CA TYR A 548 5.17 13.78 11.82
C TYR A 548 5.80 14.80 12.75
N LEU A 549 7.10 14.67 13.00
CA LEU A 549 7.88 15.58 13.82
C LEU A 549 9.15 15.96 13.09
N PHE A 550 9.43 17.25 13.03
CA PHE A 550 10.72 17.81 12.64
C PHE A 550 11.12 18.90 13.62
N SER A 551 12.35 18.89 14.08
CA SER A 551 12.93 19.96 14.89
C SER A 551 14.40 20.12 14.50
N GLU A 552 14.83 21.34 14.31
CA GLU A 552 16.22 21.71 14.00
C GLU A 552 16.65 22.88 14.89
N VAL A 553 17.85 22.78 15.42
CA VAL A 553 18.59 23.86 16.05
C VAL A 553 19.83 24.12 15.23
N LYS A 554 20.04 25.34 14.78
CA LYS A 554 21.19 25.74 13.99
C LYS A 554 21.88 26.94 14.66
N LEU A 555 23.20 26.84 14.86
CA LEU A 555 24.01 27.97 15.31
C LEU A 555 24.46 28.74 14.08
N LEU A 556 23.97 29.98 13.95
CA LEU A 556 24.27 30.82 12.81
C LEU A 556 25.67 31.42 12.95
N ASP A 557 26.46 31.24 11.88
CA ASP A 557 27.62 32.00 11.47
C ASP A 557 28.79 32.01 12.48
N VAL A 558 29.30 30.83 12.73
CA VAL A 558 30.54 30.64 13.52
C VAL A 558 31.79 31.21 12.81
N LEU A 559 31.74 31.37 11.48
CA LEU A 559 32.89 31.68 10.64
C LEU A 559 32.75 32.96 9.79
N ASN A 560 31.66 33.74 9.97
CA ASN A 560 31.44 34.95 9.16
C ASN A 560 31.72 36.23 9.96
N GLU A 561 32.64 37.07 9.46
CA GLU A 561 33.07 38.31 10.07
C GLU A 561 31.96 39.38 10.24
N GLU A 562 30.86 39.29 9.52
CA GLU A 562 29.74 40.24 9.56
C GLU A 562 28.87 40.10 10.84
N ILE A 563 28.98 38.99 11.58
CA ILE A 563 28.17 38.75 12.78
C ILE A 563 29.05 38.93 14.04
N ARG A 564 28.75 39.99 14.76
CA ARG A 564 29.38 40.27 16.09
C ARG A 564 28.80 39.47 17.23
N ARG A 565 27.65 38.76 17.03
CA ARG A 565 26.94 38.00 18.06
C ARG A 565 26.44 36.66 17.47
N LYS A 566 26.59 35.60 18.25
CA LYS A 566 26.05 34.28 17.90
C LYS A 566 24.52 34.29 18.02
N SER A 567 23.81 33.65 17.08
CA SER A 567 22.38 33.47 17.11
C SER A 567 22.02 31.98 16.89
N PHE A 568 20.98 31.54 17.59
CA PHE A 568 20.41 30.21 17.38
C PHE A 568 19.13 30.33 16.54
N LEU A 569 19.04 29.57 15.50
CA LEU A 569 17.84 29.39 14.71
C LEU A 569 17.17 28.09 15.15
N LEU A 570 15.94 28.17 15.64
CA LEU A 570 15.10 27.07 16.02
C LEU A 570 14.00 26.93 14.99
N LYS A 571 13.80 25.73 14.45
CA LYS A 571 12.72 25.44 13.52
C LYS A 571 12.03 24.14 13.94
N GLY A 572 10.70 24.14 13.89
CA GLY A 572 9.91 22.95 14.23
C GLY A 572 8.68 22.79 13.35
N ASN A 573 8.29 21.56 13.15
CA ASN A 573 7.03 21.17 12.53
C ASN A 573 6.51 19.90 13.22
N LEU A 574 5.33 19.99 13.81
CA LEU A 574 4.65 18.90 14.49
C LEU A 574 3.26 18.72 13.88
N GLN A 575 3.05 17.64 13.15
CA GLN A 575 1.76 17.25 12.61
C GLN A 575 1.20 16.09 13.42
N MET A 576 -0.01 16.23 13.92
CA MET A 576 -0.78 15.21 14.65
C MET A 576 -2.09 14.96 13.94
N ASN A 577 -2.45 13.69 13.76
CA ASN A 577 -3.65 13.27 13.02
C ASN A 577 -4.47 12.34 13.91
N PHE A 578 -5.73 12.73 14.16
CA PHE A 578 -6.64 12.07 15.08
C PHE A 578 -7.86 11.57 14.32
N PRO A 579 -7.99 10.25 14.08
CA PRO A 579 -9.20 9.69 13.49
C PRO A 579 -10.36 9.81 14.50
N ILE A 580 -11.34 10.64 14.19
CA ILE A 580 -12.56 10.79 14.99
C ILE A 580 -13.55 9.67 14.66
N SER A 581 -13.64 9.31 13.37
CA SER A 581 -14.41 8.20 12.87
C SER A 581 -13.76 7.60 11.61
N SER A 582 -14.37 6.59 11.00
CA SER A 582 -13.90 6.01 9.74
C SER A 582 -13.93 7.00 8.54
N ILE A 583 -14.67 8.09 8.67
CA ILE A 583 -14.84 9.11 7.61
C ILE A 583 -14.33 10.49 8.02
N VAL A 584 -14.03 10.74 9.29
CA VAL A 584 -13.63 12.07 9.80
C VAL A 584 -12.30 11.99 10.52
N THR A 585 -11.35 12.83 10.10
CA THR A 585 -10.04 12.99 10.74
C THR A 585 -9.81 14.46 11.10
N TYR A 586 -9.38 14.73 12.33
CA TYR A 586 -8.85 16.04 12.72
C TYR A 586 -7.33 16.04 12.55
N ARG A 587 -6.81 17.04 11.84
CA ARG A 587 -5.40 17.22 11.55
C ARG A 587 -4.92 18.55 12.16
N LEU A 588 -3.97 18.47 13.08
CA LEU A 588 -3.31 19.65 13.68
C LEU A 588 -1.86 19.71 13.22
N ASN A 589 -1.46 20.85 12.66
CA ASN A 589 -0.11 21.07 12.18
C ASN A 589 0.46 22.35 12.82
N LEU A 590 1.48 22.20 13.67
CA LEU A 590 2.15 23.28 14.38
C LEU A 590 3.51 23.54 13.77
N PHE A 591 3.70 24.72 13.23
CA PHE A 591 5.01 25.20 12.75
C PHE A 591 5.53 26.28 13.68
N GLY A 592 6.83 26.22 13.98
CA GLY A 592 7.51 27.26 14.75
C GLY A 592 8.85 27.61 14.12
N GLY A 593 9.17 28.89 14.15
CA GLY A 593 10.46 29.40 13.77
C GLY A 593 10.89 30.53 14.69
N PHE A 594 12.06 30.36 15.34
CA PHE A 594 12.55 31.32 16.32
C PHE A 594 14.02 31.62 16.08
N THR A 595 14.38 32.90 16.16
CA THR A 595 15.76 33.37 16.17
C THR A 595 16.10 33.92 17.52
N ILE A 596 16.98 33.26 18.27
CA ILE A 596 17.42 33.65 19.60
C ILE A 596 18.83 34.21 19.53
N GLY A 597 19.05 35.44 19.96
CA GLY A 597 20.35 36.10 19.93
C GLY A 597 20.30 37.44 19.22
N GLY A 598 21.46 38.08 19.05
CA GLY A 598 21.53 39.49 18.66
C GLY A 598 21.80 39.79 17.20
N ALA A 599 21.82 38.77 16.31
CA ALA A 599 22.15 39.00 14.91
C ALA A 599 21.09 38.43 13.99
N TYR A 600 20.47 39.32 13.22
CA TYR A 600 19.58 38.91 12.12
C TYR A 600 20.34 38.84 10.82
N LEU A 601 20.39 37.66 10.23
CA LEU A 601 20.73 37.53 8.83
C LEU A 601 19.47 37.57 8.00
N GLN A 602 19.37 38.53 7.11
CA GLN A 602 18.22 38.68 6.23
C GLN A 602 17.93 37.39 5.43
N TYR A 603 18.93 36.54 5.23
CA TYR A 603 18.83 35.28 4.54
C TYR A 603 18.15 34.14 5.36
N TYR A 604 18.03 34.32 6.68
CA TYR A 604 17.42 33.35 7.59
C TYR A 604 16.08 33.79 8.18
N LYS A 605 15.51 34.90 7.68
CA LYS A 605 14.14 35.25 8.02
C LYS A 605 13.18 34.17 7.53
N TYR A 606 12.11 33.94 8.27
CA TYR A 606 11.05 33.03 7.87
C TYR A 606 10.15 33.70 6.85
N HIS A 607 9.97 33.07 5.70
CA HIS A 607 9.11 33.52 4.60
C HIS A 607 7.81 32.73 4.62
N LEU A 608 6.68 33.41 4.77
CA LEU A 608 5.37 32.80 4.95
C LEU A 608 4.59 32.76 3.64
N GLY A 609 3.71 31.77 3.55
CA GLY A 609 2.71 31.64 2.47
C GLY A 609 2.81 30.38 1.65
N GLY A 610 1.71 30.11 0.92
CA GLY A 610 1.56 28.89 0.12
C GLY A 610 1.05 27.67 0.89
N ILE A 611 0.83 26.57 0.17
CA ILE A 611 0.31 25.31 0.69
C ILE A 611 1.30 24.18 0.36
N PHE A 612 2.45 24.14 0.92
CA PHE A 612 3.45 23.09 0.66
C PHE A 612 3.75 22.31 1.93
N GLU A 613 4.27 21.11 1.80
CA GLU A 613 4.64 20.23 2.92
C GLU A 613 6.14 19.92 2.99
N GLN A 614 6.90 20.33 1.96
CA GLN A 614 8.33 20.08 1.90
C GLN A 614 9.11 21.05 2.78
N ASP A 615 10.23 20.60 3.36
CA ASP A 615 11.18 21.49 4.03
C ASP A 615 11.94 22.33 2.99
N LEU A 616 11.60 23.60 2.92
CA LEU A 616 12.22 24.59 2.03
C LEU A 616 13.09 25.59 2.82
N GLY A 617 13.86 25.11 3.75
CA GLY A 617 14.72 25.97 4.56
C GLY A 617 13.94 26.91 5.45
N SER A 618 13.98 28.22 5.19
CA SER A 618 13.29 29.24 6.00
C SER A 618 11.86 29.54 5.52
N PHE A 619 11.32 28.79 4.55
CA PHE A 619 9.95 28.98 4.08
C PHE A 619 8.98 28.15 4.91
N LEU A 620 7.87 28.77 5.35
CA LEU A 620 6.83 28.13 6.15
C LEU A 620 5.46 28.33 5.50
N PRO A 621 4.64 27.26 5.39
CA PRO A 621 3.34 27.34 4.75
C PRO A 621 2.32 28.04 5.65
N PHE A 622 1.63 29.04 5.10
CA PHE A 622 0.45 29.68 5.69
C PHE A 622 -0.59 29.94 4.60
N ARG A 623 -1.76 29.32 4.73
CA ARG A 623 -2.83 29.45 3.74
C ARG A 623 -3.39 30.87 3.74
N GLY A 624 -3.83 31.36 2.59
CA GLY A 624 -4.31 32.74 2.45
C GLY A 624 -3.21 33.79 2.18
N TYR A 625 -1.91 33.38 2.22
CA TYR A 625 -0.80 34.21 1.79
C TYR A 625 -0.17 33.62 0.51
N GLN A 626 0.33 34.50 -0.37
CA GLN A 626 1.16 34.04 -1.49
C GLN A 626 2.50 33.53 -0.97
N PHE A 627 3.10 32.59 -1.68
CA PHE A 627 4.37 31.98 -1.28
C PHE A 627 5.45 33.03 -1.10
N GLY A 628 6.02 33.08 0.11
CA GLY A 628 7.12 33.96 0.48
C GLY A 628 6.78 35.46 0.52
N SER A 629 5.49 35.84 0.48
CA SER A 629 5.06 37.23 0.43
C SER A 629 5.26 37.99 1.75
N TYR A 630 5.56 37.32 2.85
CA TYR A 630 5.74 37.94 4.16
C TYR A 630 6.95 37.34 4.90
N ALA A 631 7.94 38.18 5.22
CA ALA A 631 9.17 37.77 5.87
C ALA A 631 9.18 38.24 7.33
N VAL A 632 9.41 37.30 8.26
CA VAL A 632 9.37 37.55 9.72
C VAL A 632 10.59 36.91 10.41
N GLU A 633 10.87 37.37 11.61
CA GLU A 633 11.99 36.90 12.42
C GLU A 633 11.59 35.71 13.29
N ASN A 634 10.43 35.80 13.90
CA ASN A 634 9.87 34.73 14.72
C ASN A 634 8.41 34.51 14.38
N VAL A 635 8.01 33.23 14.41
CA VAL A 635 6.68 32.83 13.95
C VAL A 635 6.21 31.55 14.61
N LEU A 636 4.92 31.53 14.91
CA LEU A 636 4.14 30.33 15.24
C LEU A 636 2.94 30.25 14.32
N ILE A 637 2.70 29.07 13.76
CA ILE A 637 1.54 28.77 12.91
C ILE A 637 0.85 27.53 13.46
N ALA A 638 -0.46 27.64 13.71
CA ALA A 638 -1.30 26.49 14.02
C ALA A 638 -2.31 26.29 12.89
N ARG A 639 -2.15 25.22 12.12
CA ARG A 639 -3.05 24.85 11.04
C ARG A 639 -3.98 23.75 11.54
N ASN A 640 -5.27 24.03 11.54
CA ASN A 640 -6.33 23.12 11.94
C ASN A 640 -7.13 22.70 10.72
N GLU A 641 -7.35 21.40 10.57
CA GLU A 641 -8.06 20.87 9.41
C GLU A 641 -8.98 19.72 9.81
N MET A 642 -10.24 19.80 9.39
CA MET A 642 -11.20 18.68 9.44
C MET A 642 -11.25 18.06 8.07
N GLN A 643 -10.77 16.81 7.96
CA GLN A 643 -10.76 16.02 6.75
C GLN A 643 -11.94 15.05 6.75
N PHE A 644 -12.76 15.09 5.70
CA PHE A 644 -13.90 14.21 5.48
C PHE A 644 -13.65 13.30 4.28
N LYS A 645 -13.63 11.98 4.50
CA LYS A 645 -13.51 10.97 3.44
C LYS A 645 -14.88 10.71 2.84
N MET A 646 -15.19 11.34 1.70
CA MET A 646 -16.48 11.28 1.02
C MET A 646 -16.69 9.96 0.27
N LYS A 647 -15.62 9.45 -0.36
CA LYS A 647 -15.54 8.16 -1.07
C LYS A 647 -14.13 7.59 -0.89
N LYS A 648 -13.86 6.39 -1.42
CA LYS A 648 -12.58 5.68 -1.26
C LYS A 648 -11.35 6.60 -1.44
N ASN A 649 -11.35 7.47 -2.46
CA ASN A 649 -10.20 8.32 -2.80
C ASN A 649 -10.54 9.82 -2.82
N LEU A 650 -11.74 10.22 -2.42
CA LEU A 650 -12.21 11.61 -2.46
C LEU A 650 -12.33 12.18 -1.05
N TYR A 651 -11.70 13.32 -0.82
CA TYR A 651 -11.64 14.02 0.45
C TYR A 651 -12.14 15.45 0.31
N LEU A 652 -12.89 15.91 1.30
CA LEU A 652 -13.25 17.31 1.50
C LEU A 652 -12.60 17.77 2.80
N ASN A 653 -11.90 18.91 2.77
CA ASN A 653 -11.27 19.45 3.97
C ASN A 653 -11.80 20.86 4.24
N ALA A 654 -12.09 21.15 5.50
CA ALA A 654 -12.32 22.50 6.00
C ALA A 654 -11.16 22.85 6.93
N HIS A 655 -10.59 24.04 6.77
CA HIS A 655 -9.40 24.42 7.54
C HIS A 655 -9.49 25.83 8.09
N PHE A 656 -8.77 25.99 9.19
CA PHE A 656 -8.65 27.23 9.93
C PHE A 656 -7.23 27.34 10.49
N ASP A 657 -6.47 28.32 10.00
CA ASP A 657 -5.06 28.50 10.34
C ASP A 657 -4.89 29.79 11.16
N MET A 658 -4.06 29.74 12.19
CA MET A 658 -3.72 30.87 13.04
C MET A 658 -2.25 31.21 12.86
N LEU A 659 -1.93 32.49 12.76
CA LEU A 659 -0.60 33.03 12.62
C LEU A 659 -0.28 33.93 13.81
N ASN A 660 0.86 33.68 14.40
CA ASN A 660 1.48 34.62 15.35
C ASN A 660 2.90 34.97 14.86
N THR A 661 3.21 36.24 14.81
CA THR A 661 4.55 36.76 14.48
C THR A 661 4.98 37.75 15.52
N PHE A 662 6.25 37.68 15.94
CA PHE A 662 6.76 38.54 17.01
C PHE A 662 8.24 38.91 16.80
N GLN A 663 8.70 39.95 17.50
CA GLN A 663 10.09 40.42 17.50
C GLN A 663 10.90 39.77 18.63
N GLN A 664 12.12 40.27 18.88
CA GLN A 664 13.19 39.60 19.66
C GLN A 664 12.86 39.18 21.10
N SER A 665 12.04 39.93 21.83
CA SER A 665 11.75 39.66 23.24
C SER A 665 10.39 38.97 23.35
N VAL A 666 10.40 37.68 23.64
CA VAL A 666 9.16 36.91 23.72
C VAL A 666 8.70 36.79 25.15
N THR A 667 7.60 37.46 25.48
CA THR A 667 6.85 37.16 26.69
C THR A 667 5.85 36.05 26.42
N PHE A 668 5.46 35.28 27.46
CA PHE A 668 4.45 34.22 27.30
C PHE A 668 3.11 34.77 26.75
N LYS A 669 2.79 36.02 27.05
CA LYS A 669 1.60 36.70 26.53
C LYS A 669 1.69 36.92 25.00
N GLU A 670 2.86 37.28 24.50
CA GLU A 670 3.08 37.46 23.05
C GLU A 670 3.03 36.17 22.27
N LEU A 671 3.42 35.04 22.88
CA LEU A 671 3.28 33.71 22.27
C LEU A 671 1.81 33.32 21.99
N LEU A 672 0.87 33.84 22.77
CA LEU A 672 -0.56 33.57 22.64
C LEU A 672 -1.31 34.61 21.79
N ASN A 673 -0.62 35.63 21.28
CA ASN A 673 -1.23 36.67 20.45
C ASN A 673 -1.45 36.12 19.03
N ILE A 674 -2.62 36.35 18.45
CA ILE A 674 -2.96 35.96 17.06
C ILE A 674 -2.90 37.22 16.21
N ASN A 675 -1.97 37.26 15.25
CA ASN A 675 -1.80 38.41 14.36
C ASN A 675 -2.70 38.30 13.13
N ASP A 676 -2.90 37.08 12.61
CA ASP A 676 -3.79 36.83 11.49
C ASP A 676 -4.41 35.44 11.60
N VAL A 677 -5.54 35.30 10.93
CA VAL A 677 -6.29 34.07 10.80
C VAL A 677 -6.62 33.83 9.34
N SER A 678 -6.52 32.61 8.89
CA SER A 678 -6.96 32.18 7.57
C SER A 678 -7.98 31.05 7.66
N ALA A 679 -8.99 31.10 6.81
CA ALA A 679 -9.95 30.00 6.69
C ALA A 679 -10.16 29.61 5.23
N GLY A 680 -10.58 28.37 5.00
CA GLY A 680 -10.83 27.90 3.66
C GLY A 680 -11.30 26.46 3.58
N ILE A 681 -11.46 25.99 2.37
CA ILE A 681 -11.88 24.64 2.03
C ILE A 681 -10.99 24.08 0.94
N SER A 682 -10.79 22.76 0.94
CA SER A 682 -10.12 22.09 -0.18
C SER A 682 -10.82 20.79 -0.54
N VAL A 683 -10.75 20.44 -1.81
CA VAL A 683 -11.17 19.14 -2.34
C VAL A 683 -9.93 18.40 -2.81
N GLY A 684 -9.76 17.18 -2.34
CA GLY A 684 -8.62 16.34 -2.65
C GLY A 684 -9.04 14.98 -3.20
N TYR A 685 -8.28 14.49 -4.18
CA TYR A 685 -8.45 13.16 -4.74
C TYR A 685 -7.12 12.41 -4.74
N LYS A 686 -7.09 11.23 -4.11
CA LYS A 686 -5.92 10.33 -4.13
C LYS A 686 -5.90 9.56 -5.43
N SER A 687 -5.05 9.99 -6.36
CA SER A 687 -4.92 9.38 -7.69
C SER A 687 -3.66 8.51 -7.78
N PRO A 688 -3.53 7.64 -8.81
CA PRO A 688 -2.30 6.89 -9.07
C PRO A 688 -1.07 7.76 -9.33
N ILE A 689 -1.27 9.01 -9.75
CA ILE A 689 -0.17 9.97 -9.99
C ILE A 689 0.12 10.86 -8.77
N GLY A 690 -0.41 10.53 -7.60
CA GLY A 690 -0.33 11.31 -6.37
C GLY A 690 -1.60 12.09 -6.07
N GLN A 691 -1.51 13.04 -5.15
CA GLN A 691 -2.66 13.87 -4.81
C GLN A 691 -3.04 14.82 -5.96
N ILE A 692 -4.36 15.03 -6.11
CA ILE A 692 -4.93 16.12 -6.89
C ILE A 692 -5.76 16.93 -5.92
N GLN A 693 -5.35 18.14 -5.62
CA GLN A 693 -6.02 18.98 -4.62
C GLN A 693 -6.23 20.38 -5.15
N ALA A 694 -7.41 20.91 -4.91
CA ALA A 694 -7.73 22.32 -5.10
C ALA A 694 -8.09 22.92 -3.74
N ASP A 695 -7.49 24.05 -3.40
CA ASP A 695 -7.65 24.76 -2.14
C ASP A 695 -8.09 26.21 -2.41
N LEU A 696 -9.07 26.67 -1.68
CA LEU A 696 -9.51 28.05 -1.66
C LEU A 696 -9.45 28.57 -0.24
N SER A 697 -8.56 29.52 0.01
CA SER A 697 -8.31 30.07 1.34
C SER A 697 -8.27 31.59 1.33
N ARG A 698 -8.64 32.19 2.47
CA ARG A 698 -8.62 33.64 2.67
C ARG A 698 -8.03 33.97 4.03
N SER A 699 -7.06 34.88 4.06
CA SER A 699 -6.62 35.56 5.25
C SER A 699 -7.60 36.69 5.61
N PHE A 700 -7.86 36.85 6.89
CA PHE A 700 -8.78 37.90 7.36
C PHE A 700 -8.09 39.27 7.42
N ASP A 701 -6.79 39.33 7.63
CA ASP A 701 -6.00 40.56 7.60
C ASP A 701 -5.85 41.10 6.17
N ARG A 702 -5.40 40.25 5.25
CA ARG A 702 -5.14 40.66 3.86
C ARG A 702 -6.36 40.67 2.95
N GLN A 703 -7.44 40.06 3.37
CA GLN A 703 -8.74 39.98 2.69
C GLN A 703 -8.71 39.45 1.24
N LYS A 704 -7.58 38.93 0.75
CA LYS A 704 -7.42 38.34 -0.58
C LYS A 704 -7.76 36.85 -0.52
N MET A 705 -8.47 36.37 -1.53
CA MET A 705 -8.68 34.94 -1.74
C MET A 705 -7.52 34.36 -2.54
N ILE A 706 -6.96 33.26 -2.03
CA ILE A 706 -5.89 32.52 -2.70
C ILE A 706 -6.45 31.18 -3.16
N PHE A 707 -6.35 30.94 -4.46
CA PHE A 707 -6.66 29.66 -5.07
C PHE A 707 -5.36 28.91 -5.34
N SER A 708 -5.28 27.69 -4.86
CA SER A 708 -4.10 26.84 -5.01
C SER A 708 -4.48 25.48 -5.58
N VAL A 709 -3.65 24.94 -6.45
CA VAL A 709 -3.82 23.60 -7.05
C VAL A 709 -2.52 22.82 -6.85
N ILE A 710 -2.66 21.55 -6.53
CA ILE A 710 -1.57 20.58 -6.44
C ILE A 710 -1.96 19.35 -7.28
N VAL A 711 -1.04 18.88 -8.11
CA VAL A 711 -1.15 17.61 -8.85
C VAL A 711 0.15 16.83 -8.68
N GLY A 712 0.07 15.59 -8.24
CA GLY A 712 1.24 14.75 -7.99
C GLY A 712 1.81 14.89 -6.57
N HIS A 713 2.88 14.18 -6.31
CA HIS A 713 3.55 14.21 -5.01
C HIS A 713 4.54 15.37 -4.90
N TRP A 714 4.68 15.93 -3.70
CA TRP A 714 5.73 16.90 -3.39
C TRP A 714 7.13 16.28 -3.48
N PHE A 715 8.08 16.93 -4.17
CA PHE A 715 9.48 16.54 -4.28
C PHE A 715 10.44 17.74 -4.42
#